data_3fd07d849cba7bc88ff53602da249762
#
_entry.id   3fd07d849cba7bc88ff53602da249762
#
_cell.length_a   1.000
_cell.length_b   1.000
_cell.length_c   1.000
_cell.angle_alpha   90.00
_cell.angle_beta   90.00
_cell.angle_gamma   90.00
#
_symmetry.space_group_name_H-M   'P 1'
#
loop_
_entity.id
_entity.type
_entity.pdbx_description
1 polymer ?
#
loop_
_entity_poly.entity_id
_entity_poly.type
_entity_poly.pdbx_seq_one_letter_code
_entity_poly.pdbx_strand_id
1 'polypeptide(L)'
;MDKNNLRLQVLVLLFYCCVGIGSAVVVEKNVFGDEVSALLSLKAGLLDPSNSLRDWKLSNSSAHCNWAGVWCNSNGAVEKLDLSHMNLTGHVSDDIQRLESLTSLNLCCNGFSSSLTKAISNLTSLKDIDVSQNLFIGSFPVGLGRAAGLTLLNASSNNFSGIIPEDLGNATSLETLDLRGSFFEGSIPKSFRNLRKLKFLGLSGNSLTGQLPAELGLLSSLEKIIIGYNEFEGGIPAEFGNLTNLKYLDLAIGNLSGEIPAELGRLKALETVFLYQNNLEGKLPAAIGNITSLQLLDLSDNNLSGEIPAEIVNLKNLQLLNLMSNQLSGSIPAGVGGLTQLSVLELWSNSLSGPLPRDLGKNSPLQWLDVSSNSLSGEIPASLCNGGNLTKLILFNNSFSGPIPDSLSTCFSLVRVRMQNNFLSGAIPVGLGKLGKLQRLELANNSLTGQIPIDLAFSSSLSFIDISRNRLRSSLPSTVLSIQNLQTFMASNNNLEGEIPDQFQDRPSLSALDLSSNHFSGSIPASIASCEKLVNLNLKNNRLTGEIPKAVAMMPALAVLDLSNNSLTGGLPENFGSSPALEMLNVSYNKLQGPVPANGVLRAINPDDLVGNVGLCGGVLPPCSHSLLNASGQRNVHTKRIVAGWLIGISSVFAVGIALVGAQLLYKRWYSNGSCFEKSYEMGSGEWPWRLMAYQRLGFTSSDILACLKESNVIGMGATGTVYKAEVPRSNTVVAVKKLWRSGADIETGSSSDFVGEVNLLGKLRHRNIVRLLGFLHNDSDMMILYEYMHNGSLGEVLHGKQAGRLLVDWVSRYNIALGVAQGLAYLHHDCRPPVIHRDIKSNNILLDTDLEARIADFGLARVMIRKNETVSMVAGSYGYIAPGK
;
A
#
# COMPACT_ATOMS: atom_id res chain seq x y z
N MET A 1 80.12 -12.26 -55.01
CA MET A 1 79.71 -13.58 -54.59
C MET A 1 78.59 -13.45 -53.53
N ASP A 2 77.58 -13.95 -53.81
CA ASP A 2 76.21 -13.66 -53.94
C ASP A 2 75.48 -13.94 -52.61
N LYS A 3 74.90 -12.92 -52.02
CA LYS A 3 74.12 -12.97 -50.78
C LYS A 3 72.79 -13.72 -50.93
N ASN A 4 72.44 -14.11 -52.14
CA ASN A 4 71.19 -14.83 -52.44
C ASN A 4 71.27 -16.35 -52.25
N ASN A 5 72.48 -16.92 -52.25
CA ASN A 5 72.70 -18.36 -52.07
C ASN A 5 72.62 -18.81 -50.60
N LEU A 6 72.88 -17.89 -49.64
CA LEU A 6 72.79 -18.22 -48.20
C LEU A 6 71.33 -18.16 -47.66
N ARG A 7 70.45 -17.37 -48.30
CA ARG A 7 69.02 -17.30 -47.93
C ARG A 7 68.24 -18.52 -48.44
N LEU A 8 68.62 -19.08 -49.58
CA LEU A 8 68.00 -20.26 -50.13
C LEU A 8 68.32 -21.53 -49.36
N GLN A 9 69.59 -21.65 -48.85
CA GLN A 9 70.03 -22.79 -48.03
C GLN A 9 69.40 -22.74 -46.62
N VAL A 10 69.15 -21.57 -45.99
CA VAL A 10 68.46 -21.44 -44.71
C VAL A 10 66.95 -21.69 -44.84
N LEU A 11 66.36 -21.34 -45.95
CA LEU A 11 64.93 -21.65 -46.23
C LEU A 11 64.72 -23.16 -46.52
N VAL A 12 65.65 -23.84 -47.13
CA VAL A 12 65.52 -25.27 -47.38
C VAL A 12 65.82 -26.09 -46.12
N LEU A 13 66.72 -25.61 -45.21
CA LEU A 13 66.90 -26.24 -43.90
C LEU A 13 65.70 -26.01 -42.95
N LEU A 14 65.04 -24.90 -43.02
CA LEU A 14 63.80 -24.66 -42.29
C LEU A 14 62.62 -25.48 -42.83
N PHE A 15 62.59 -25.78 -44.12
CA PHE A 15 61.56 -26.61 -44.75
C PHE A 15 61.76 -28.14 -44.42
N TYR A 16 63.03 -28.61 -44.26
CA TYR A 16 63.32 -30.01 -43.87
C TYR A 16 63.18 -30.23 -42.38
N CYS A 17 63.22 -29.28 -41.48
CA CYS A 17 62.87 -29.39 -40.08
C CYS A 17 61.37 -29.43 -39.83
N CYS A 18 60.50 -29.01 -40.78
CA CYS A 18 59.06 -29.05 -40.68
C CYS A 18 58.37 -30.29 -41.31
N VAL A 19 59.13 -31.20 -42.00
CA VAL A 19 58.56 -32.35 -42.69
C VAL A 19 59.04 -33.71 -42.15
N GLY A 20 59.62 -33.70 -40.95
CA GLY A 20 60.06 -34.94 -40.37
C GLY A 20 59.67 -35.08 -38.92
N ILE A 21 58.38 -35.35 -38.62
CA ILE A 21 57.80 -36.15 -37.54
C ILE A 21 56.27 -36.02 -37.72
N GLY A 22 55.70 -36.75 -38.63
CA GLY A 22 54.29 -37.06 -38.67
C GLY A 22 53.95 -38.16 -37.66
N SER A 23 54.21 -37.92 -36.40
CA SER A 23 53.46 -38.54 -35.29
C SER A 23 52.17 -37.74 -35.16
N ALA A 24 51.07 -38.36 -35.50
CA ALA A 24 49.74 -37.89 -35.10
C ALA A 24 49.75 -37.83 -33.59
N VAL A 25 50.13 -36.68 -33.03
CA VAL A 25 49.71 -36.33 -31.68
C VAL A 25 48.22 -36.16 -31.78
N VAL A 26 47.50 -37.18 -31.44
CA VAL A 26 46.11 -37.07 -30.95
C VAL A 26 46.27 -36.16 -29.76
N VAL A 27 46.01 -34.87 -29.96
CA VAL A 27 45.76 -33.93 -28.87
C VAL A 27 44.50 -34.50 -28.23
N GLU A 28 44.65 -35.37 -27.26
CA GLU A 28 43.56 -35.55 -26.29
C GLU A 28 43.23 -34.16 -25.80
N LYS A 29 42.06 -33.66 -26.23
CA LYS A 29 41.50 -32.43 -25.75
C LYS A 29 41.46 -32.59 -24.24
N ASN A 30 42.32 -31.84 -23.50
CA ASN A 30 42.41 -32.01 -22.05
C ASN A 30 41.18 -31.33 -21.48
N VAL A 31 40.04 -31.96 -21.59
CA VAL A 31 38.67 -31.49 -21.28
C VAL A 31 38.65 -30.91 -19.87
N PHE A 32 39.38 -31.47 -18.94
CA PHE A 32 39.44 -30.98 -17.57
C PHE A 32 40.19 -29.66 -17.44
N GLY A 33 41.28 -29.44 -18.22
CA GLY A 33 41.97 -28.18 -18.24
C GLY A 33 41.12 -27.03 -18.86
N ASP A 34 40.24 -27.40 -19.75
CA ASP A 34 39.37 -26.47 -20.46
C ASP A 34 38.19 -26.01 -19.56
N GLU A 35 37.55 -26.93 -18.82
CA GLU A 35 36.47 -26.61 -17.86
C GLU A 35 36.96 -25.80 -16.65
N VAL A 36 38.13 -26.18 -16.08
CA VAL A 36 38.77 -25.41 -14.99
C VAL A 36 39.05 -23.96 -15.44
N SER A 37 39.55 -23.79 -16.66
CA SER A 37 39.80 -22.46 -17.24
C SER A 37 38.51 -21.70 -17.42
N ALA A 38 37.41 -22.35 -17.85
CA ALA A 38 36.08 -21.74 -17.96
C ALA A 38 35.54 -21.30 -16.61
N LEU A 39 35.62 -22.13 -15.57
CA LEU A 39 35.20 -21.78 -14.21
C LEU A 39 36.01 -20.60 -13.63
N LEU A 40 37.32 -20.56 -13.85
CA LEU A 40 38.16 -19.45 -13.41
C LEU A 40 37.87 -18.16 -14.19
N SER A 41 37.53 -18.25 -15.48
CA SER A 41 37.09 -17.13 -16.29
C SER A 41 35.74 -16.60 -15.78
N LEU A 42 34.78 -17.47 -15.44
CA LEU A 42 33.54 -17.11 -14.77
C LEU A 42 33.83 -16.33 -13.47
N LYS A 43 34.69 -16.89 -12.60
CA LYS A 43 35.06 -16.24 -11.34
C LYS A 43 35.66 -14.83 -11.58
N ALA A 44 36.49 -14.67 -12.60
CA ALA A 44 37.13 -13.40 -12.92
C ALA A 44 36.10 -12.31 -13.30
N GLY A 45 34.95 -12.69 -13.86
CA GLY A 45 33.83 -11.80 -14.17
C GLY A 45 32.92 -11.49 -12.97
N LEU A 46 33.12 -12.17 -11.83
CA LEU A 46 32.29 -12.05 -10.65
C LEU A 46 32.95 -11.22 -9.55
N LEU A 47 32.14 -10.42 -8.86
CA LEU A 47 32.50 -9.82 -7.58
C LEU A 47 31.90 -10.70 -6.47
N ASP A 48 32.74 -11.19 -5.56
CA ASP A 48 32.39 -12.11 -4.48
C ASP A 48 32.69 -11.48 -3.11
N PRO A 49 31.82 -10.59 -2.60
CA PRO A 49 32.04 -9.91 -1.31
C PRO A 49 32.06 -10.88 -0.13
N SER A 50 31.34 -12.00 -0.27
CA SER A 50 31.19 -13.02 0.77
C SER A 50 32.31 -14.05 0.76
N ASN A 51 33.24 -13.96 -0.21
CA ASN A 51 34.32 -14.92 -0.43
C ASN A 51 33.84 -16.39 -0.53
N SER A 52 32.68 -16.56 -1.16
CA SER A 52 32.01 -17.87 -1.34
C SER A 52 32.78 -18.78 -2.29
N LEU A 53 33.49 -18.20 -3.29
CA LEU A 53 34.27 -18.91 -4.30
C LEU A 53 35.77 -18.97 -3.94
N ARG A 54 36.11 -18.98 -2.66
CA ARG A 54 37.51 -18.95 -2.18
C ARG A 54 38.34 -20.17 -2.62
N ASP A 55 37.68 -21.31 -2.84
CA ASP A 55 38.27 -22.59 -3.25
C ASP A 55 38.51 -22.71 -4.76
N TRP A 56 37.90 -21.82 -5.57
CA TRP A 56 38.11 -21.74 -7.01
C TRP A 56 39.51 -21.15 -7.30
N LYS A 57 40.53 -21.99 -7.33
CA LYS A 57 41.93 -21.57 -7.54
C LYS A 57 42.66 -22.55 -8.44
N LEU A 58 43.55 -22.01 -9.28
CA LEU A 58 44.38 -22.83 -10.17
C LEU A 58 45.23 -23.85 -9.40
N SER A 59 45.67 -23.51 -8.18
CA SER A 59 46.39 -24.42 -7.29
C SER A 59 45.60 -25.64 -6.81
N ASN A 60 44.27 -25.58 -6.98
CA ASN A 60 43.33 -26.65 -6.61
C ASN A 60 42.56 -27.17 -7.83
N SER A 61 43.15 -27.10 -9.02
CA SER A 61 42.47 -27.42 -10.29
C SER A 61 42.07 -28.90 -10.43
N SER A 62 42.82 -29.81 -9.83
CA SER A 62 42.52 -31.25 -9.83
C SER A 62 41.28 -31.63 -8.98
N ALA A 63 40.83 -30.72 -8.14
CA ALA A 63 39.67 -30.92 -7.25
C ALA A 63 38.48 -30.02 -7.63
N HIS A 64 38.39 -29.52 -8.86
CA HIS A 64 37.34 -28.59 -9.31
C HIS A 64 35.92 -29.13 -9.08
N CYS A 65 35.73 -30.44 -9.11
CA CYS A 65 34.46 -31.09 -8.81
C CYS A 65 34.02 -30.95 -7.33
N ASN A 66 34.90 -30.49 -6.44
CA ASN A 66 34.61 -30.20 -5.04
C ASN A 66 34.60 -28.70 -4.74
N TRP A 67 34.72 -27.86 -5.78
CA TRP A 67 34.59 -26.39 -5.59
C TRP A 67 33.17 -26.00 -5.22
N ALA A 68 33.03 -24.96 -4.46
CA ALA A 68 31.74 -24.47 -4.05
C ALA A 68 30.80 -24.28 -5.26
N GLY A 69 29.65 -24.95 -5.25
CA GLY A 69 28.67 -24.87 -6.32
C GLY A 69 28.98 -25.65 -7.60
N VAL A 70 30.03 -26.50 -7.63
CA VAL A 70 30.38 -27.33 -8.80
C VAL A 70 30.16 -28.79 -8.49
N TRP A 71 29.44 -29.47 -9.37
CA TRP A 71 29.25 -30.94 -9.34
C TRP A 71 29.60 -31.55 -10.69
N CYS A 72 30.33 -32.65 -10.67
CA CYS A 72 30.72 -33.37 -11.87
C CYS A 72 29.95 -34.70 -12.02
N ASN A 73 29.85 -35.13 -13.27
CA ASN A 73 29.36 -36.47 -13.60
C ASN A 73 30.41 -37.57 -13.32
N SER A 74 30.08 -38.81 -13.59
CA SER A 74 30.97 -39.97 -13.42
C SER A 74 32.28 -39.93 -14.22
N ASN A 75 32.33 -39.11 -15.27
CA ASN A 75 33.50 -38.90 -16.13
C ASN A 75 34.34 -37.71 -15.66
N GLY A 76 33.96 -37.04 -14.56
CA GLY A 76 34.69 -35.89 -14.02
C GLY A 76 34.41 -34.58 -14.75
N ALA A 77 33.43 -34.52 -15.68
CA ALA A 77 33.01 -33.28 -16.35
C ALA A 77 31.92 -32.55 -15.55
N VAL A 78 31.90 -31.21 -15.59
CA VAL A 78 30.94 -30.38 -14.84
C VAL A 78 29.53 -30.59 -15.39
N GLU A 79 28.68 -31.18 -14.55
CA GLU A 79 27.28 -31.49 -14.87
C GLU A 79 26.30 -30.48 -14.27
N LYS A 80 26.62 -29.97 -13.06
CA LYS A 80 25.78 -28.97 -12.39
C LYS A 80 26.63 -27.81 -11.85
N LEU A 81 26.17 -26.59 -12.08
CA LEU A 81 26.74 -25.37 -11.52
C LEU A 81 25.64 -24.62 -10.75
N ASP A 82 25.79 -24.51 -9.43
CA ASP A 82 24.84 -23.85 -8.54
C ASP A 82 25.55 -22.78 -7.70
N LEU A 83 25.36 -21.53 -8.11
CA LEU A 83 25.90 -20.35 -7.45
C LEU A 83 24.81 -19.55 -6.72
N SER A 84 23.67 -20.17 -6.42
CA SER A 84 22.54 -19.51 -5.81
C SER A 84 22.86 -18.99 -4.40
N HIS A 85 22.26 -17.84 -4.04
CA HIS A 85 22.36 -17.22 -2.70
C HIS A 85 23.80 -16.89 -2.23
N MET A 86 24.76 -16.74 -3.15
CA MET A 86 26.16 -16.46 -2.80
C MET A 86 26.52 -14.96 -2.74
N ASN A 87 25.51 -14.07 -2.87
CA ASN A 87 25.69 -12.61 -2.88
C ASN A 87 26.68 -12.14 -3.96
N LEU A 88 26.68 -12.84 -5.11
CA LEU A 88 27.55 -12.53 -6.24
C LEU A 88 26.98 -11.38 -7.07
N THR A 89 27.89 -10.57 -7.64
CA THR A 89 27.55 -9.53 -8.62
C THR A 89 28.51 -9.60 -9.81
N GLY A 90 28.39 -8.71 -10.79
CA GLY A 90 29.23 -8.70 -12.00
C GLY A 90 28.53 -9.33 -13.21
N HIS A 91 29.27 -10.04 -14.05
CA HIS A 91 28.76 -10.61 -15.30
C HIS A 91 29.15 -12.09 -15.46
N VAL A 92 28.29 -12.83 -16.15
CA VAL A 92 28.55 -14.23 -16.52
C VAL A 92 29.41 -14.25 -17.79
N SER A 93 30.61 -14.80 -17.72
CA SER A 93 31.54 -14.90 -18.85
C SER A 93 30.99 -15.79 -19.97
N ASP A 94 31.30 -15.45 -21.23
CA ASP A 94 30.98 -16.25 -22.42
C ASP A 94 31.68 -17.63 -22.39
N ASP A 95 32.75 -17.80 -21.60
CA ASP A 95 33.44 -19.07 -21.42
C ASP A 95 32.56 -20.14 -20.77
N ILE A 96 31.37 -19.80 -20.20
CA ILE A 96 30.41 -20.79 -19.71
C ILE A 96 30.05 -21.85 -20.77
N GLN A 97 30.04 -21.49 -22.05
CA GLN A 97 29.76 -22.41 -23.14
C GLN A 97 30.72 -23.58 -23.26
N ARG A 98 31.92 -23.49 -22.61
CA ARG A 98 32.91 -24.55 -22.60
C ARG A 98 32.57 -25.68 -21.61
N LEU A 99 31.56 -25.49 -20.75
CA LEU A 99 31.02 -26.51 -19.87
C LEU A 99 30.00 -27.38 -20.64
N GLU A 100 30.45 -28.08 -21.67
CA GLU A 100 29.61 -28.80 -22.65
C GLU A 100 28.69 -29.86 -22.01
N SER A 101 29.10 -30.42 -20.86
CA SER A 101 28.34 -31.44 -20.11
C SER A 101 27.33 -30.87 -19.13
N LEU A 102 27.20 -29.52 -19.05
CA LEU A 102 26.33 -28.85 -18.06
C LEU A 102 24.85 -29.16 -18.36
N THR A 103 24.18 -29.77 -17.39
CA THR A 103 22.73 -30.07 -17.45
C THR A 103 21.91 -29.17 -16.55
N SER A 104 22.51 -28.60 -15.48
CA SER A 104 21.83 -27.74 -14.55
C SER A 104 22.65 -26.50 -14.23
N LEU A 105 22.06 -25.30 -14.48
CA LEU A 105 22.64 -24.00 -14.17
C LEU A 105 21.73 -23.24 -13.24
N ASN A 106 22.19 -22.97 -12.01
CA ASN A 106 21.47 -22.17 -11.04
C ASN A 106 22.31 -20.95 -10.61
N LEU A 107 21.86 -19.77 -11.00
CA LEU A 107 22.45 -18.47 -10.64
C LEU A 107 21.48 -17.63 -9.77
N CYS A 108 20.41 -18.24 -9.27
CA CYS A 108 19.33 -17.48 -8.65
C CYS A 108 19.80 -16.71 -7.41
N CYS A 109 19.04 -15.69 -7.08
CA CYS A 109 19.13 -15.06 -5.77
C CYS A 109 20.49 -14.36 -5.51
N ASN A 110 21.00 -13.67 -6.53
CA ASN A 110 22.23 -12.91 -6.50
C ASN A 110 22.00 -11.47 -6.98
N GLY A 111 23.05 -10.73 -7.26
CA GLY A 111 23.01 -9.34 -7.71
C GLY A 111 23.53 -9.11 -9.13
N PHE A 112 23.44 -10.11 -10.02
CA PHE A 112 23.89 -9.96 -11.42
C PHE A 112 23.10 -8.86 -12.12
N SER A 113 23.81 -7.82 -12.64
CA SER A 113 23.17 -6.63 -13.22
C SER A 113 23.56 -6.36 -14.68
N SER A 114 24.34 -7.26 -15.29
CA SER A 114 24.71 -7.22 -16.72
C SER A 114 23.64 -7.90 -17.58
N SER A 115 23.83 -7.91 -18.91
CA SER A 115 23.05 -8.82 -19.78
C SER A 115 23.46 -10.28 -19.53
N LEU A 116 22.47 -11.16 -19.60
CA LEU A 116 22.72 -12.60 -19.57
C LEU A 116 23.40 -13.00 -20.88
N THR A 117 24.55 -13.68 -20.80
CA THR A 117 25.34 -14.00 -21.98
C THR A 117 24.59 -14.92 -22.96
N LYS A 118 24.73 -14.63 -24.25
CA LYS A 118 24.19 -15.49 -25.33
C LYS A 118 24.89 -16.84 -25.43
N ALA A 119 26.08 -16.96 -24.88
CA ALA A 119 26.86 -18.21 -24.85
C ALA A 119 26.11 -19.38 -24.15
N ILE A 120 25.18 -19.07 -23.24
CA ILE A 120 24.32 -20.07 -22.59
C ILE A 120 23.52 -20.89 -23.62
N SER A 121 23.14 -20.30 -24.75
CA SER A 121 22.39 -20.99 -25.80
C SER A 121 23.19 -22.06 -26.56
N ASN A 122 24.52 -22.12 -26.33
CA ASN A 122 25.37 -23.17 -26.90
C ASN A 122 25.41 -24.43 -25.98
N LEU A 123 24.92 -24.35 -24.76
CA LEU A 123 24.82 -25.45 -23.81
C LEU A 123 23.59 -26.33 -24.11
N THR A 124 23.68 -27.15 -25.13
CA THR A 124 22.56 -27.96 -25.63
C THR A 124 22.16 -29.11 -24.70
N SER A 125 22.99 -29.44 -23.72
CA SER A 125 22.75 -30.49 -22.70
C SER A 125 21.89 -30.00 -21.54
N LEU A 126 21.60 -28.69 -21.45
CA LEU A 126 20.87 -28.10 -20.34
C LEU A 126 19.45 -28.69 -20.21
N LYS A 127 19.10 -29.02 -18.99
CA LYS A 127 17.76 -29.47 -18.55
C LYS A 127 17.10 -28.42 -17.67
N ASP A 128 17.88 -27.80 -16.78
CA ASP A 128 17.38 -26.84 -15.81
C ASP A 128 18.20 -25.56 -15.85
N ILE A 129 17.53 -24.43 -15.99
CA ILE A 129 18.10 -23.08 -15.92
C ILE A 129 17.30 -22.28 -14.92
N ASP A 130 17.96 -21.83 -13.86
CA ASP A 130 17.41 -20.86 -12.93
C ASP A 130 18.35 -19.65 -12.78
N VAL A 131 17.94 -18.52 -13.37
CA VAL A 131 18.61 -17.22 -13.27
C VAL A 131 17.73 -16.20 -12.55
N SER A 132 16.68 -16.69 -11.89
CA SER A 132 15.68 -15.84 -11.24
C SER A 132 16.27 -15.00 -10.12
N GLN A 133 15.52 -14.00 -9.74
CA GLN A 133 15.85 -13.16 -8.60
C GLN A 133 17.25 -12.54 -8.70
N ASN A 134 17.51 -11.87 -9.82
CA ASN A 134 18.70 -11.10 -10.10
C ASN A 134 18.32 -9.72 -10.67
N LEU A 135 19.29 -9.01 -11.22
CA LEU A 135 19.10 -7.70 -11.87
C LEU A 135 19.53 -7.77 -13.34
N PHE A 136 19.45 -8.94 -13.99
CA PHE A 136 19.81 -9.09 -15.39
C PHE A 136 19.01 -8.13 -16.26
N ILE A 137 19.69 -7.45 -17.20
CA ILE A 137 19.12 -6.43 -18.10
C ILE A 137 19.20 -6.85 -19.58
N GLY A 138 18.51 -6.09 -20.42
CA GLY A 138 18.53 -6.28 -21.89
C GLY A 138 17.69 -7.46 -22.35
N SER A 139 17.86 -7.85 -23.61
CA SER A 139 17.07 -8.92 -24.20
C SER A 139 17.46 -10.30 -23.70
N PHE A 140 16.46 -11.17 -23.54
CA PHE A 140 16.69 -12.57 -23.15
C PHE A 140 17.42 -13.32 -24.29
N PRO A 141 18.37 -14.23 -23.98
CA PRO A 141 19.15 -14.91 -25.00
C PRO A 141 18.31 -15.74 -25.98
N VAL A 142 18.54 -15.56 -27.29
CA VAL A 142 17.96 -16.35 -28.37
C VAL A 142 18.77 -17.64 -28.54
N GLY A 143 18.14 -18.75 -28.83
CA GLY A 143 18.79 -20.04 -29.12
C GLY A 143 18.65 -21.08 -28.02
N LEU A 144 18.07 -20.78 -26.89
CA LEU A 144 17.83 -21.75 -25.80
C LEU A 144 16.87 -22.88 -26.21
N GLY A 145 16.02 -22.66 -27.21
CA GLY A 145 15.20 -23.72 -27.78
C GLY A 145 15.96 -24.88 -28.44
N ARG A 146 17.31 -24.75 -28.61
CA ARG A 146 18.16 -25.86 -29.09
C ARG A 146 18.41 -26.91 -28.03
N ALA A 147 18.27 -26.58 -26.73
CA ALA A 147 18.36 -27.52 -25.64
C ALA A 147 17.08 -28.38 -25.57
N ALA A 148 17.03 -29.42 -26.40
CA ALA A 148 15.83 -30.26 -26.53
C ALA A 148 15.45 -30.98 -25.21
N GLY A 149 16.38 -31.11 -24.28
CA GLY A 149 16.18 -31.68 -22.95
C GLY A 149 15.73 -30.70 -21.89
N LEU A 150 15.56 -29.41 -22.22
CA LEU A 150 15.22 -28.36 -21.27
C LEU A 150 13.84 -28.58 -20.66
N THR A 151 13.77 -28.79 -19.36
CA THR A 151 12.56 -29.07 -18.56
C THR A 151 12.14 -27.88 -17.72
N LEU A 152 13.11 -27.10 -17.20
CA LEU A 152 12.86 -25.94 -16.36
C LEU A 152 13.61 -24.72 -16.88
N LEU A 153 12.88 -23.63 -17.09
CA LEU A 153 13.42 -22.30 -17.35
C LEU A 153 12.77 -21.30 -16.40
N ASN A 154 13.56 -20.83 -15.42
CA ASN A 154 13.15 -19.80 -14.49
C ASN A 154 14.06 -18.56 -14.63
N ALA A 155 13.51 -17.48 -15.15
CA ALA A 155 14.19 -16.18 -15.26
C ALA A 155 13.37 -15.07 -14.57
N SER A 156 12.48 -15.46 -13.66
CA SER A 156 11.57 -14.53 -12.98
C SER A 156 12.32 -13.53 -12.11
N SER A 157 11.70 -12.39 -11.89
CA SER A 157 12.22 -11.32 -11.02
C SER A 157 13.61 -10.84 -11.46
N ASN A 158 13.67 -10.29 -12.65
CA ASN A 158 14.84 -9.69 -13.27
C ASN A 158 14.47 -8.33 -13.91
N ASN A 159 15.39 -7.75 -14.70
CA ASN A 159 15.15 -6.55 -15.49
C ASN A 159 15.29 -6.84 -17.01
N PHE A 160 14.97 -8.05 -17.46
CA PHE A 160 14.94 -8.37 -18.88
C PHE A 160 13.92 -7.49 -19.63
N SER A 161 14.23 -7.15 -20.88
CA SER A 161 13.40 -6.31 -21.74
C SER A 161 13.36 -6.85 -23.17
N GLY A 162 12.55 -6.22 -24.03
CA GLY A 162 12.34 -6.68 -25.39
C GLY A 162 11.40 -7.88 -25.48
N ILE A 163 11.30 -8.49 -26.64
CA ILE A 163 10.35 -9.57 -26.90
C ILE A 163 10.80 -10.91 -26.30
N ILE A 164 9.84 -11.77 -25.96
CA ILE A 164 10.10 -13.17 -25.62
C ILE A 164 10.54 -13.91 -26.88
N PRO A 165 11.71 -14.61 -26.89
CA PRO A 165 12.20 -15.28 -28.08
C PRO A 165 11.26 -16.39 -28.58
N GLU A 166 10.93 -16.32 -29.87
CA GLU A 166 10.10 -17.35 -30.57
C GLU A 166 10.68 -18.76 -30.50
N ASP A 167 12.01 -18.88 -30.49
CA ASP A 167 12.70 -20.18 -30.50
C ASP A 167 12.52 -20.96 -29.18
N LEU A 168 12.11 -20.32 -28.07
CA LEU A 168 11.76 -21.03 -26.85
C LEU A 168 10.65 -22.08 -27.08
N GLY A 169 9.77 -21.87 -28.06
CA GLY A 169 8.78 -22.87 -28.48
C GLY A 169 9.36 -24.15 -29.04
N ASN A 170 10.66 -24.23 -29.32
CA ASN A 170 11.34 -25.45 -29.77
C ASN A 170 11.83 -26.34 -28.60
N ALA A 171 11.84 -25.82 -27.36
CA ALA A 171 12.17 -26.57 -26.16
C ALA A 171 10.99 -27.48 -25.74
N THR A 172 10.66 -28.47 -26.54
CA THR A 172 9.42 -29.29 -26.43
C THR A 172 9.37 -30.17 -25.18
N SER A 173 10.47 -30.29 -24.42
CA SER A 173 10.52 -30.96 -23.12
C SER A 173 10.17 -30.07 -21.94
N LEU A 174 9.95 -28.77 -22.18
CA LEU A 174 9.74 -27.78 -21.13
C LEU A 174 8.46 -28.08 -20.34
N GLU A 175 8.61 -28.22 -19.04
CA GLU A 175 7.52 -28.40 -18.07
C GLU A 175 7.24 -27.13 -17.29
N THR A 176 8.26 -26.31 -17.01
CA THR A 176 8.13 -25.03 -16.31
C THR A 176 8.79 -23.90 -17.09
N LEU A 177 8.01 -22.89 -17.41
CA LEU A 177 8.47 -21.62 -17.97
C LEU A 177 8.04 -20.48 -17.06
N ASP A 178 8.99 -19.85 -16.40
CA ASP A 178 8.73 -18.70 -15.51
C ASP A 178 9.56 -17.48 -15.91
N LEU A 179 8.88 -16.47 -16.48
CA LEU A 179 9.45 -15.18 -16.91
C LEU A 179 8.79 -14.00 -16.21
N ARG A 180 8.17 -14.23 -15.03
CA ARG A 180 7.43 -13.21 -14.29
C ARG A 180 8.33 -12.09 -13.77
N GLY A 181 7.77 -10.90 -13.63
CA GLY A 181 8.43 -9.77 -12.93
C GLY A 181 9.66 -9.26 -13.64
N SER A 182 9.55 -8.96 -14.91
CA SER A 182 10.55 -8.32 -15.77
C SER A 182 9.89 -7.21 -16.61
N PHE A 183 10.50 -6.85 -17.74
CA PHE A 183 9.98 -5.84 -18.67
C PHE A 183 9.85 -6.41 -20.10
N PHE A 184 9.46 -7.67 -20.23
CA PHE A 184 9.18 -8.24 -21.55
C PHE A 184 8.02 -7.50 -22.20
N GLU A 185 8.16 -7.24 -23.49
CA GLU A 185 7.18 -6.52 -24.32
C GLU A 185 6.75 -7.35 -25.54
N GLY A 186 5.80 -6.82 -26.31
CA GLY A 186 5.26 -7.53 -27.47
C GLY A 186 4.31 -8.67 -27.10
N SER A 187 4.00 -9.54 -28.06
CA SER A 187 3.02 -10.62 -27.86
C SER A 187 3.64 -11.91 -27.33
N ILE A 188 2.81 -12.75 -26.70
CA ILE A 188 3.19 -14.13 -26.35
C ILE A 188 3.46 -14.90 -27.63
N PRO A 189 4.62 -15.59 -27.77
CA PRO A 189 4.97 -16.32 -28.98
C PRO A 189 3.97 -17.42 -29.36
N LYS A 190 3.49 -17.43 -30.60
CA LYS A 190 2.60 -18.50 -31.11
C LYS A 190 3.29 -19.86 -31.15
N SER A 191 4.62 -19.88 -31.23
CA SER A 191 5.43 -21.10 -31.15
C SER A 191 5.25 -21.88 -29.83
N PHE A 192 4.76 -21.22 -28.76
CA PHE A 192 4.47 -21.89 -27.48
C PHE A 192 3.46 -23.02 -27.62
N ARG A 193 2.63 -23.05 -28.69
CA ARG A 193 1.76 -24.20 -29.02
C ARG A 193 2.49 -25.55 -29.08
N ASN A 194 3.82 -25.56 -29.25
CA ASN A 194 4.63 -26.76 -29.35
C ASN A 194 5.02 -27.32 -27.96
N LEU A 195 4.90 -26.54 -26.88
CA LEU A 195 5.30 -26.89 -25.50
C LEU A 195 4.28 -27.85 -24.84
N ARG A 196 4.01 -29.00 -25.44
CA ARG A 196 2.95 -29.93 -25.03
C ARG A 196 3.10 -30.51 -23.63
N LYS A 197 4.33 -30.49 -23.07
CA LYS A 197 4.63 -30.97 -21.71
C LYS A 197 4.54 -29.88 -20.64
N LEU A 198 4.29 -28.62 -21.07
CA LEU A 198 4.27 -27.49 -20.17
C LEU A 198 3.15 -27.62 -19.13
N LYS A 199 3.52 -27.60 -17.86
CA LYS A 199 2.62 -27.64 -16.68
C LYS A 199 2.43 -26.27 -16.05
N PHE A 200 3.47 -25.43 -16.08
CA PHE A 200 3.48 -24.09 -15.50
C PHE A 200 3.91 -23.05 -16.52
N LEU A 201 3.06 -22.03 -16.72
CA LEU A 201 3.35 -20.85 -17.52
C LEU A 201 3.20 -19.59 -16.68
N GLY A 202 4.33 -18.94 -16.39
CA GLY A 202 4.41 -17.70 -15.61
C GLY A 202 4.94 -16.55 -16.46
N LEU A 203 4.11 -15.55 -16.80
CA LEU A 203 4.47 -14.36 -17.56
C LEU A 203 3.99 -13.07 -16.90
N SER A 204 3.42 -13.12 -15.70
CA SER A 204 2.82 -11.95 -15.05
C SER A 204 3.85 -10.89 -14.66
N GLY A 205 3.40 -9.64 -14.59
CA GLY A 205 4.26 -8.53 -14.19
C GLY A 205 5.30 -8.18 -15.24
N ASN A 206 4.87 -8.10 -16.49
CA ASN A 206 5.64 -7.66 -17.64
C ASN A 206 4.92 -6.51 -18.37
N SER A 207 5.37 -6.15 -19.56
CA SER A 207 4.72 -5.18 -20.48
C SER A 207 4.24 -5.86 -21.76
N LEU A 208 3.75 -7.11 -21.66
CA LEU A 208 3.28 -7.86 -22.80
C LEU A 208 1.98 -7.25 -23.35
N THR A 209 1.87 -7.23 -24.67
CA THR A 209 0.77 -6.62 -25.44
C THR A 209 0.15 -7.62 -26.43
N GLY A 210 -0.82 -7.16 -27.22
CA GLY A 210 -1.51 -7.97 -28.20
C GLY A 210 -2.51 -8.95 -27.59
N GLN A 211 -3.07 -9.82 -28.38
CA GLN A 211 -4.10 -10.78 -27.95
C GLN A 211 -3.49 -12.03 -27.31
N LEU A 212 -4.23 -12.63 -26.37
CA LEU A 212 -3.89 -13.95 -25.85
C LEU A 212 -3.99 -14.98 -26.97
N PRO A 213 -2.90 -15.74 -27.26
CA PRO A 213 -2.94 -16.73 -28.34
C PRO A 213 -3.91 -17.88 -28.05
N ALA A 214 -4.90 -18.11 -28.92
CA ALA A 214 -5.79 -19.27 -28.82
C ALA A 214 -5.03 -20.60 -28.84
N GLU A 215 -3.84 -20.61 -29.45
CA GLU A 215 -2.93 -21.74 -29.52
C GLU A 215 -2.47 -22.24 -28.16
N LEU A 216 -2.51 -21.43 -27.10
CA LEU A 216 -2.25 -21.86 -25.72
C LEU A 216 -3.25 -22.92 -25.25
N GLY A 217 -4.49 -22.90 -25.77
CA GLY A 217 -5.51 -23.93 -25.52
C GLY A 217 -5.13 -25.32 -26.00
N LEU A 218 -4.04 -25.48 -26.75
CA LEU A 218 -3.49 -26.76 -27.17
C LEU A 218 -2.56 -27.41 -26.11
N LEU A 219 -2.20 -26.70 -25.05
CA LEU A 219 -1.24 -27.16 -24.02
C LEU A 219 -1.95 -27.96 -22.93
N SER A 220 -2.45 -29.14 -23.30
CA SER A 220 -3.29 -29.97 -22.41
C SER A 220 -2.64 -30.40 -21.08
N SER A 221 -1.32 -30.31 -20.96
CA SER A 221 -0.59 -30.61 -19.71
C SER A 221 -0.58 -29.45 -18.73
N LEU A 222 -1.02 -28.25 -19.12
CA LEU A 222 -1.00 -27.08 -18.24
C LEU A 222 -1.86 -27.29 -16.99
N GLU A 223 -1.23 -27.09 -15.86
CA GLU A 223 -1.87 -27.08 -14.55
C GLU A 223 -2.02 -25.66 -13.99
N LYS A 224 -1.11 -24.76 -14.35
CA LYS A 224 -1.08 -23.41 -13.80
C LYS A 224 -0.69 -22.36 -14.85
N ILE A 225 -1.52 -21.34 -15.01
CA ILE A 225 -1.29 -20.16 -15.85
C ILE A 225 -1.32 -18.92 -14.97
N ILE A 226 -0.24 -18.12 -15.00
CA ILE A 226 -0.13 -16.82 -14.32
C ILE A 226 0.43 -15.82 -15.32
N ILE A 227 -0.46 -15.12 -16.04
CA ILE A 227 -0.09 -14.18 -17.09
C ILE A 227 -0.72 -12.79 -16.92
N GLY A 228 -1.39 -12.55 -15.80
CA GLY A 228 -1.93 -11.24 -15.43
C GLY A 228 -0.86 -10.16 -15.27
N TYR A 229 -1.24 -8.95 -14.90
CA TYR A 229 -0.33 -7.81 -14.76
C TYR A 229 0.48 -7.54 -16.04
N ASN A 230 -0.24 -7.41 -17.16
CA ASN A 230 0.27 -7.11 -18.49
C ASN A 230 -0.68 -6.13 -19.21
N GLU A 231 -0.43 -5.80 -20.47
CA GLU A 231 -1.21 -4.85 -21.27
C GLU A 231 -1.81 -5.52 -22.50
N PHE A 232 -2.48 -6.68 -22.33
CA PHE A 232 -3.09 -7.42 -23.40
C PHE A 232 -4.26 -6.65 -24.04
N GLU A 233 -4.65 -7.10 -25.25
CA GLU A 233 -5.79 -6.60 -26.00
C GLU A 233 -6.78 -7.75 -26.25
N GLY A 234 -8.07 -7.42 -26.43
CA GLY A 234 -9.10 -8.41 -26.76
C GLY A 234 -9.49 -9.30 -25.58
N GLY A 235 -10.13 -10.41 -25.87
CA GLY A 235 -10.77 -11.27 -24.88
C GLY A 235 -9.98 -12.53 -24.52
N ILE A 236 -10.58 -13.30 -23.62
CA ILE A 236 -10.08 -14.62 -23.23
C ILE A 236 -10.46 -15.61 -24.35
N PRO A 237 -9.51 -16.36 -24.95
CA PRO A 237 -9.84 -17.34 -25.98
C PRO A 237 -10.73 -18.48 -25.45
N ALA A 238 -11.76 -18.85 -26.20
CA ALA A 238 -12.64 -19.99 -25.88
C ALA A 238 -11.86 -21.32 -25.80
N GLU A 239 -10.76 -21.43 -26.55
CA GLU A 239 -9.86 -22.58 -26.57
C GLU A 239 -9.21 -22.88 -25.20
N PHE A 240 -9.17 -21.88 -24.27
CA PHE A 240 -8.72 -22.14 -22.90
C PHE A 240 -9.59 -23.18 -22.20
N GLY A 241 -10.87 -23.35 -22.62
CA GLY A 241 -11.75 -24.42 -22.17
C GLY A 241 -11.29 -25.85 -22.49
N ASN A 242 -10.20 -26.01 -23.28
CA ASN A 242 -9.59 -27.30 -23.62
C ASN A 242 -8.48 -27.71 -22.64
N LEU A 243 -8.07 -26.84 -21.73
CA LEU A 243 -7.01 -27.07 -20.75
C LEU A 243 -7.52 -27.90 -19.55
N THR A 244 -7.92 -29.13 -19.79
CA THR A 244 -8.67 -29.97 -18.82
C THR A 244 -7.91 -30.27 -17.53
N ASN A 245 -6.58 -30.14 -17.50
CA ASN A 245 -5.74 -30.33 -16.31
C ASN A 245 -5.51 -29.02 -15.54
N LEU A 246 -6.01 -27.88 -16.02
CA LEU A 246 -5.78 -26.58 -15.42
C LEU A 246 -6.45 -26.49 -14.06
N LYS A 247 -5.66 -26.14 -13.03
CA LYS A 247 -6.06 -25.93 -11.63
C LYS A 247 -6.09 -24.46 -11.23
N TYR A 248 -5.23 -23.66 -11.85
CA TYR A 248 -5.02 -22.26 -11.47
C TYR A 248 -4.94 -21.37 -12.74
N LEU A 249 -5.85 -20.42 -12.85
CA LEU A 249 -5.91 -19.43 -13.92
C LEU A 249 -5.87 -18.03 -13.34
N ASP A 250 -4.80 -17.29 -13.64
CA ASP A 250 -4.61 -15.90 -13.23
C ASP A 250 -4.34 -15.02 -14.47
N LEU A 251 -5.33 -14.21 -14.81
CA LEU A 251 -5.32 -13.22 -15.88
C LEU A 251 -5.62 -11.81 -15.31
N ALA A 252 -5.48 -11.63 -14.00
CA ALA A 252 -5.83 -10.37 -13.34
C ALA A 252 -4.97 -9.19 -13.84
N ILE A 253 -5.56 -7.99 -13.90
CA ILE A 253 -4.85 -6.76 -14.33
C ILE A 253 -4.18 -6.96 -15.70
N GLY A 254 -4.93 -7.54 -16.64
CA GLY A 254 -4.43 -7.90 -17.98
C GLY A 254 -4.93 -7.00 -19.09
N ASN A 255 -5.74 -5.98 -18.80
CA ASN A 255 -6.42 -5.12 -19.76
C ASN A 255 -7.35 -5.87 -20.75
N LEU A 256 -7.77 -7.09 -20.38
CA LEU A 256 -8.64 -7.94 -21.19
C LEU A 256 -10.06 -7.37 -21.28
N SER A 257 -10.71 -7.59 -22.42
CA SER A 257 -12.06 -7.10 -22.73
C SER A 257 -12.96 -8.23 -23.27
N GLY A 258 -14.21 -7.90 -23.61
CA GLY A 258 -15.17 -8.88 -24.10
C GLY A 258 -15.73 -9.80 -23.04
N GLU A 259 -16.41 -10.86 -23.43
CA GLU A 259 -17.13 -11.75 -22.53
C GLU A 259 -16.24 -12.86 -21.95
N ILE A 260 -16.62 -13.38 -20.77
CA ILE A 260 -16.01 -14.59 -20.20
C ILE A 260 -16.52 -15.80 -20.99
N PRO A 261 -15.65 -16.61 -21.63
CA PRO A 261 -16.10 -17.75 -22.43
C PRO A 261 -16.81 -18.83 -21.60
N ALA A 262 -17.98 -19.27 -22.04
CA ALA A 262 -18.73 -20.36 -21.42
C ALA A 262 -17.93 -21.68 -21.41
N GLU A 263 -17.01 -21.85 -22.35
CA GLU A 263 -16.11 -22.99 -22.51
C GLU A 263 -15.23 -23.24 -21.27
N LEU A 264 -14.93 -22.20 -20.48
CA LEU A 264 -14.21 -22.37 -19.21
C LEU A 264 -14.95 -23.31 -18.25
N GLY A 265 -16.28 -23.42 -18.36
CA GLY A 265 -17.10 -24.37 -17.60
C GLY A 265 -16.76 -25.86 -17.84
N ARG A 266 -15.91 -26.17 -18.84
CA ARG A 266 -15.40 -27.53 -19.10
C ARG A 266 -14.26 -27.93 -18.17
N LEU A 267 -13.61 -26.98 -17.51
CA LEU A 267 -12.40 -27.19 -16.70
C LEU A 267 -12.72 -27.75 -15.34
N LYS A 268 -12.91 -29.06 -15.24
CA LYS A 268 -13.35 -29.75 -14.01
C LYS A 268 -12.28 -29.83 -12.92
N ALA A 269 -11.01 -29.57 -13.24
CA ALA A 269 -9.89 -29.54 -12.30
C ALA A 269 -9.60 -28.13 -11.74
N LEU A 270 -10.28 -27.10 -12.28
CA LEU A 270 -9.97 -25.70 -11.98
C LEU A 270 -10.41 -25.32 -10.57
N GLU A 271 -9.45 -24.92 -9.73
CA GLU A 271 -9.66 -24.59 -8.30
C GLU A 271 -9.66 -23.07 -8.07
N THR A 272 -8.86 -22.33 -8.87
CA THR A 272 -8.69 -20.87 -8.70
C THR A 272 -8.85 -20.15 -10.04
N VAL A 273 -9.67 -19.11 -10.05
CA VAL A 273 -9.85 -18.18 -11.17
C VAL A 273 -9.73 -16.75 -10.69
N PHE A 274 -8.70 -16.05 -11.19
CA PHE A 274 -8.48 -14.63 -10.96
C PHE A 274 -8.53 -13.88 -12.29
N LEU A 275 -9.61 -13.10 -12.51
CA LEU A 275 -9.84 -12.25 -13.67
C LEU A 275 -10.07 -10.79 -13.26
N TYR A 276 -9.76 -10.43 -12.02
CA TYR A 276 -10.06 -9.12 -11.47
C TYR A 276 -9.27 -8.00 -12.16
N GLN A 277 -9.81 -6.79 -12.10
CA GLN A 277 -9.23 -5.57 -12.69
C GLN A 277 -8.91 -5.73 -14.19
N ASN A 278 -9.96 -6.03 -14.97
CA ASN A 278 -9.95 -6.07 -16.41
C ASN A 278 -11.12 -5.22 -16.97
N ASN A 279 -11.33 -5.26 -18.28
CA ASN A 279 -12.46 -4.60 -18.94
C ASN A 279 -13.48 -5.63 -19.45
N LEU A 280 -13.60 -6.80 -18.77
CA LEU A 280 -14.52 -7.87 -19.14
C LEU A 280 -15.96 -7.40 -19.01
N GLU A 281 -16.79 -7.75 -20.01
CA GLU A 281 -18.17 -7.30 -20.12
C GLU A 281 -19.14 -8.48 -20.34
N GLY A 282 -20.42 -8.18 -20.53
CA GLY A 282 -21.43 -9.20 -20.73
C GLY A 282 -21.87 -9.88 -19.43
N LYS A 283 -22.47 -11.05 -19.53
CA LYS A 283 -23.01 -11.80 -18.37
C LYS A 283 -22.02 -12.82 -17.82
N LEU A 284 -22.10 -13.07 -16.51
CA LEU A 284 -21.41 -14.22 -15.94
C LEU A 284 -22.01 -15.51 -16.50
N PRO A 285 -21.23 -16.36 -17.22
CA PRO A 285 -21.78 -17.57 -17.84
C PRO A 285 -22.28 -18.58 -16.81
N ALA A 286 -23.50 -19.09 -16.96
CA ALA A 286 -24.04 -20.15 -16.12
C ALA A 286 -23.15 -21.42 -16.11
N ALA A 287 -22.39 -21.64 -17.16
CA ALA A 287 -21.45 -22.75 -17.28
C ALA A 287 -20.34 -22.74 -16.22
N ILE A 288 -20.03 -21.59 -15.57
CA ILE A 288 -19.10 -21.53 -14.44
C ILE A 288 -19.55 -22.46 -13.32
N GLY A 289 -20.85 -22.57 -13.05
CA GLY A 289 -21.41 -23.51 -12.08
C GLY A 289 -21.10 -24.99 -12.36
N ASN A 290 -20.54 -25.32 -13.51
CA ASN A 290 -20.08 -26.67 -13.82
C ASN A 290 -18.67 -26.96 -13.29
N ILE A 291 -17.90 -25.99 -12.83
CA ILE A 291 -16.54 -26.16 -12.32
C ILE A 291 -16.60 -26.55 -10.83
N THR A 292 -17.02 -27.79 -10.56
CA THR A 292 -17.34 -28.24 -9.20
C THR A 292 -16.13 -28.28 -8.24
N SER A 293 -14.90 -28.19 -8.75
CA SER A 293 -13.66 -28.11 -7.97
C SER A 293 -13.33 -26.69 -7.52
N LEU A 294 -14.04 -25.67 -8.04
CA LEU A 294 -13.69 -24.25 -7.83
C LEU A 294 -13.79 -23.87 -6.36
N GLN A 295 -12.70 -23.29 -5.86
CA GLN A 295 -12.54 -22.82 -4.48
C GLN A 295 -12.49 -21.29 -4.42
N LEU A 296 -11.74 -20.65 -5.34
CA LEU A 296 -11.54 -19.22 -5.36
C LEU A 296 -12.00 -18.66 -6.72
N LEU A 297 -12.99 -17.77 -6.70
CA LEU A 297 -13.49 -17.05 -7.85
C LEU A 297 -13.44 -15.55 -7.57
N ASP A 298 -12.54 -14.84 -8.25
CA ASP A 298 -12.43 -13.39 -8.18
C ASP A 298 -12.55 -12.77 -9.58
N LEU A 299 -13.67 -12.08 -9.81
CA LEU A 299 -14.02 -11.36 -11.03
C LEU A 299 -14.21 -9.86 -10.76
N SER A 300 -13.68 -9.38 -9.65
CA SER A 300 -13.88 -7.99 -9.20
C SER A 300 -13.31 -6.96 -10.17
N ASP A 301 -13.78 -5.73 -10.06
CA ASP A 301 -13.32 -4.60 -10.89
C ASP A 301 -13.34 -4.90 -12.39
N ASN A 302 -14.55 -5.19 -12.90
CA ASN A 302 -14.84 -5.43 -14.33
C ASN A 302 -16.13 -4.69 -14.76
N ASN A 303 -16.60 -4.91 -15.99
CA ASN A 303 -17.84 -4.35 -16.51
C ASN A 303 -18.95 -5.42 -16.65
N LEU A 304 -18.89 -6.50 -15.86
CA LEU A 304 -19.85 -7.61 -15.92
C LEU A 304 -21.25 -7.13 -15.54
N SER A 305 -22.25 -7.59 -16.26
CA SER A 305 -23.65 -7.16 -16.13
C SER A 305 -24.61 -8.36 -16.00
N GLY A 306 -25.91 -8.07 -15.83
CA GLY A 306 -26.93 -9.10 -15.68
C GLY A 306 -26.94 -9.72 -14.28
N GLU A 307 -27.56 -10.88 -14.14
CA GLU A 307 -27.78 -11.53 -12.85
C GLU A 307 -26.63 -12.50 -12.49
N ILE A 308 -26.42 -12.74 -11.20
CA ILE A 308 -25.57 -13.84 -10.72
C ILE A 308 -26.30 -15.15 -11.07
N PRO A 309 -25.72 -16.05 -11.91
CA PRO A 309 -26.42 -17.25 -12.35
C PRO A 309 -26.72 -18.18 -11.18
N ALA A 310 -27.92 -18.79 -11.22
CA ALA A 310 -28.36 -19.71 -10.17
C ALA A 310 -27.42 -20.93 -10.01
N GLU A 311 -26.73 -21.33 -11.07
CA GLU A 311 -25.80 -22.43 -11.12
C GLU A 311 -24.55 -22.24 -10.24
N ILE A 312 -24.28 -21.00 -9.75
CA ILE A 312 -23.21 -20.73 -8.80
C ILE A 312 -23.34 -21.57 -7.51
N VAL A 313 -24.56 -21.98 -7.14
CA VAL A 313 -24.84 -22.82 -5.97
C VAL A 313 -24.32 -24.25 -6.11
N ASN A 314 -23.92 -24.67 -7.31
CA ASN A 314 -23.33 -25.98 -7.56
C ASN A 314 -21.86 -26.06 -7.13
N LEU A 315 -21.22 -24.94 -6.89
CA LEU A 315 -19.81 -24.84 -6.51
C LEU A 315 -19.63 -25.12 -5.00
N LYS A 316 -19.80 -26.41 -4.61
CA LYS A 316 -19.81 -26.80 -3.19
C LYS A 316 -18.50 -26.57 -2.46
N ASN A 317 -17.38 -26.48 -3.18
CA ASN A 317 -16.04 -26.21 -2.64
C ASN A 317 -15.69 -24.73 -2.57
N LEU A 318 -16.60 -23.82 -2.99
CA LEU A 318 -16.33 -22.41 -3.09
C LEU A 318 -16.10 -21.79 -1.70
N GLN A 319 -14.93 -21.20 -1.50
CA GLN A 319 -14.48 -20.52 -0.29
C GLN A 319 -14.52 -19.00 -0.43
N LEU A 320 -14.17 -18.50 -1.62
CA LEU A 320 -14.21 -17.08 -1.94
C LEU A 320 -15.03 -16.85 -3.19
N LEU A 321 -16.03 -15.96 -3.08
CA LEU A 321 -16.77 -15.38 -4.20
C LEU A 321 -16.63 -13.87 -4.14
N ASN A 322 -15.80 -13.33 -5.05
CA ASN A 322 -15.60 -11.91 -5.18
C ASN A 322 -16.07 -11.42 -6.56
N LEU A 323 -17.15 -10.64 -6.56
CA LEU A 323 -17.76 -10.03 -7.75
C LEU A 323 -17.89 -8.50 -7.58
N MET A 324 -17.18 -7.92 -6.63
CA MET A 324 -17.28 -6.49 -6.31
C MET A 324 -16.97 -5.61 -7.53
N SER A 325 -17.48 -4.38 -7.49
CA SER A 325 -17.16 -3.35 -8.49
C SER A 325 -17.43 -3.84 -9.93
N ASN A 326 -18.70 -4.18 -10.19
CA ASN A 326 -19.24 -4.59 -11.48
C ASN A 326 -20.61 -3.90 -11.72
N GLN A 327 -21.34 -4.30 -12.75
CA GLN A 327 -22.69 -3.80 -13.07
C GLN A 327 -23.75 -4.90 -12.89
N LEU A 328 -23.51 -5.85 -11.98
CA LEU A 328 -24.42 -6.96 -11.72
C LEU A 328 -25.72 -6.48 -11.09
N SER A 329 -26.82 -7.12 -11.48
CA SER A 329 -28.18 -6.76 -11.06
C SER A 329 -28.96 -8.00 -10.61
N GLY A 330 -30.26 -7.84 -10.27
CA GLY A 330 -31.08 -8.94 -9.77
C GLY A 330 -30.75 -9.32 -8.33
N SER A 331 -31.14 -10.49 -7.92
CA SER A 331 -30.99 -10.95 -6.53
C SER A 331 -29.82 -11.92 -6.35
N ILE A 332 -29.28 -11.97 -5.13
CA ILE A 332 -28.33 -13.01 -4.74
C ILE A 332 -29.06 -14.34 -4.70
N PRO A 333 -28.64 -15.38 -5.47
CA PRO A 333 -29.32 -16.68 -5.47
C PRO A 333 -29.45 -17.26 -4.06
N ALA A 334 -30.66 -17.62 -3.64
CA ALA A 334 -30.92 -18.09 -2.28
C ALA A 334 -30.06 -19.30 -1.85
N GLY A 335 -29.69 -20.15 -2.80
CA GLY A 335 -28.82 -21.29 -2.54
C GLY A 335 -27.37 -20.95 -2.16
N VAL A 336 -26.94 -19.72 -2.32
CA VAL A 336 -25.59 -19.27 -1.84
C VAL A 336 -25.47 -19.46 -0.33
N GLY A 337 -26.57 -19.29 0.44
CA GLY A 337 -26.63 -19.61 1.87
C GLY A 337 -26.36 -21.10 2.22
N GLY A 338 -26.45 -21.99 1.24
CA GLY A 338 -26.16 -23.43 1.38
C GLY A 338 -24.72 -23.83 0.99
N LEU A 339 -23.84 -22.89 0.66
CA LEU A 339 -22.43 -23.17 0.35
C LEU A 339 -21.64 -23.36 1.64
N THR A 340 -21.35 -24.59 2.00
CA THR A 340 -20.80 -24.97 3.31
C THR A 340 -19.31 -24.60 3.49
N GLN A 341 -18.60 -24.28 2.43
CA GLN A 341 -17.18 -23.89 2.48
C GLN A 341 -16.98 -22.37 2.34
N LEU A 342 -18.07 -21.61 2.08
CA LEU A 342 -17.97 -20.19 1.79
C LEU A 342 -17.47 -19.41 3.02
N SER A 343 -16.29 -18.80 2.90
CA SER A 343 -15.66 -17.99 3.94
C SER A 343 -15.69 -16.49 3.62
N VAL A 344 -15.65 -16.13 2.33
CA VAL A 344 -15.62 -14.73 1.87
C VAL A 344 -16.66 -14.53 0.78
N LEU A 345 -17.54 -13.55 0.99
CA LEU A 345 -18.53 -13.08 0.00
C LEU A 345 -18.43 -11.58 -0.17
N GLU A 346 -17.88 -11.15 -1.30
CA GLU A 346 -17.69 -9.75 -1.66
C GLU A 346 -18.48 -9.42 -2.93
N LEU A 347 -19.54 -8.62 -2.77
CA LEU A 347 -20.46 -8.22 -3.84
C LEU A 347 -20.66 -6.70 -3.90
N TRP A 348 -19.87 -5.92 -3.16
CA TRP A 348 -20.07 -4.50 -3.03
C TRP A 348 -19.90 -3.74 -4.37
N SER A 349 -20.50 -2.56 -4.45
CA SER A 349 -20.46 -1.71 -5.65
C SER A 349 -20.99 -2.43 -6.91
N ASN A 350 -22.27 -2.81 -6.83
CA ASN A 350 -23.08 -3.39 -7.92
C ASN A 350 -24.48 -2.79 -7.90
N SER A 351 -25.40 -3.33 -8.69
CA SER A 351 -26.82 -2.98 -8.73
C SER A 351 -27.72 -4.10 -8.20
N LEU A 352 -27.20 -4.92 -7.28
CA LEU A 352 -27.95 -6.06 -6.73
C LEU A 352 -29.10 -5.60 -5.85
N SER A 353 -30.19 -6.35 -5.85
CA SER A 353 -31.45 -6.03 -5.15
C SER A 353 -32.02 -7.25 -4.41
N GLY A 354 -33.15 -7.06 -3.69
CA GLY A 354 -33.74 -8.13 -2.91
C GLY A 354 -33.02 -8.44 -1.60
N PRO A 355 -33.45 -9.49 -0.87
CA PRO A 355 -32.89 -9.82 0.44
C PRO A 355 -31.61 -10.67 0.37
N LEU A 356 -30.84 -10.65 1.46
CA LEU A 356 -29.79 -11.64 1.68
C LEU A 356 -30.38 -13.04 1.84
N PRO A 357 -29.67 -14.11 1.39
CA PRO A 357 -30.09 -15.48 1.62
C PRO A 357 -30.28 -15.76 3.12
N ARG A 358 -31.45 -16.29 3.53
CA ARG A 358 -31.80 -16.50 4.95
C ARG A 358 -30.86 -17.42 5.70
N ASP A 359 -30.28 -18.42 5.02
CA ASP A 359 -29.37 -19.41 5.60
C ASP A 359 -27.90 -19.03 5.46
N LEU A 360 -27.59 -17.80 5.00
CA LEU A 360 -26.21 -17.33 4.87
C LEU A 360 -25.53 -17.31 6.25
N GLY A 361 -24.32 -17.87 6.35
CA GLY A 361 -23.55 -18.01 7.60
C GLY A 361 -24.03 -19.12 8.54
N LYS A 362 -25.16 -19.83 8.23
CA LYS A 362 -25.73 -20.85 9.09
C LYS A 362 -24.83 -22.09 9.21
N ASN A 363 -24.31 -22.57 8.09
CA ASN A 363 -23.53 -23.80 7.98
C ASN A 363 -22.17 -23.58 7.31
N SER A 364 -21.76 -22.35 7.07
CA SER A 364 -20.51 -21.99 6.42
C SER A 364 -19.56 -21.27 7.40
N PRO A 365 -18.23 -21.39 7.21
CA PRO A 365 -17.25 -20.68 8.03
C PRO A 365 -17.12 -19.22 7.59
N LEU A 366 -18.25 -18.53 7.37
CA LEU A 366 -18.29 -17.18 6.85
C LEU A 366 -17.48 -16.23 7.75
N GLN A 367 -16.43 -15.63 7.20
CA GLN A 367 -15.52 -14.71 7.89
C GLN A 367 -15.73 -13.27 7.44
N TRP A 368 -16.02 -13.08 6.16
CA TRP A 368 -16.19 -11.77 5.57
C TRP A 368 -17.41 -11.70 4.67
N LEU A 369 -18.30 -10.78 4.99
CA LEU A 369 -19.45 -10.42 4.18
C LEU A 369 -19.38 -8.93 3.86
N ASP A 370 -19.21 -8.58 2.60
CA ASP A 370 -19.33 -7.22 2.11
C ASP A 370 -20.28 -7.16 0.91
N VAL A 371 -21.43 -6.55 1.13
CA VAL A 371 -22.46 -6.33 0.11
C VAL A 371 -22.81 -4.83 0.00
N SER A 372 -21.93 -3.97 0.49
CA SER A 372 -22.17 -2.53 0.53
C SER A 372 -22.38 -1.91 -0.86
N SER A 373 -22.97 -0.73 -0.89
CA SER A 373 -23.21 0.03 -2.13
C SER A 373 -23.93 -0.79 -3.20
N ASN A 374 -25.13 -1.24 -2.84
CA ASN A 374 -26.08 -1.95 -3.68
C ASN A 374 -27.53 -1.44 -3.43
N SER A 375 -28.52 -2.13 -3.94
CA SER A 375 -29.94 -1.88 -3.66
C SER A 375 -30.60 -3.01 -2.87
N LEU A 376 -29.82 -3.73 -2.06
CA LEU A 376 -30.30 -4.85 -1.25
C LEU A 376 -31.28 -4.36 -0.17
N SER A 377 -32.26 -5.18 0.16
CA SER A 377 -33.36 -4.82 1.05
C SER A 377 -33.75 -5.98 1.98
N GLY A 378 -34.80 -5.77 2.81
CA GLY A 378 -35.25 -6.75 3.78
C GLY A 378 -34.42 -6.77 5.06
N GLU A 379 -34.61 -7.78 5.88
CA GLU A 379 -33.96 -7.90 7.19
C GLU A 379 -32.59 -8.57 7.09
N ILE A 380 -31.71 -8.24 8.03
CA ILE A 380 -30.40 -8.89 8.19
C ILE A 380 -30.61 -10.31 8.76
N PRO A 381 -30.10 -11.37 8.10
CA PRO A 381 -30.28 -12.73 8.59
C PRO A 381 -29.65 -12.96 9.97
N ALA A 382 -30.41 -13.49 10.92
CA ALA A 382 -29.92 -13.83 12.26
C ALA A 382 -28.89 -14.98 12.25
N SER A 383 -28.82 -15.75 11.16
CA SER A 383 -27.88 -16.88 11.00
C SER A 383 -26.44 -16.51 10.71
N LEU A 384 -26.13 -15.24 10.37
CA LEU A 384 -24.82 -14.83 9.89
C LEU A 384 -23.65 -15.23 10.80
N CYS A 385 -23.88 -15.28 12.11
CA CYS A 385 -22.86 -15.63 13.10
C CYS A 385 -22.89 -17.09 13.57
N ASN A 386 -23.78 -17.95 13.05
CA ASN A 386 -23.90 -19.33 13.53
C ASN A 386 -22.62 -20.15 13.32
N GLY A 387 -21.85 -19.85 12.28
CA GLY A 387 -20.54 -20.45 12.04
C GLY A 387 -19.42 -20.01 13.00
N GLY A 388 -19.65 -18.97 13.81
CA GLY A 388 -18.72 -18.47 14.84
C GLY A 388 -17.47 -17.78 14.31
N ASN A 389 -17.33 -17.57 13.00
CA ASN A 389 -16.11 -17.07 12.36
C ASN A 389 -16.24 -15.66 11.76
N LEU A 390 -17.43 -15.06 11.77
CA LEU A 390 -17.66 -13.77 11.11
C LEU A 390 -16.84 -12.66 11.77
N THR A 391 -15.89 -12.10 11.03
CA THR A 391 -15.00 -11.01 11.48
C THR A 391 -15.43 -9.66 10.95
N LYS A 392 -15.95 -9.61 9.71
CA LYS A 392 -16.37 -8.39 9.03
C LYS A 392 -17.78 -8.52 8.50
N LEU A 393 -18.63 -7.60 8.91
CA LEU A 393 -20.01 -7.46 8.44
C LEU A 393 -20.19 -6.04 7.89
N ILE A 394 -20.22 -5.93 6.57
CA ILE A 394 -20.22 -4.65 5.85
C ILE A 394 -21.43 -4.60 4.92
N LEU A 395 -22.42 -3.78 5.30
CA LEU A 395 -23.74 -3.71 4.66
C LEU A 395 -24.13 -2.27 4.26
N PHE A 396 -23.24 -1.29 4.40
CA PHE A 396 -23.58 0.12 4.24
C PHE A 396 -24.05 0.48 2.82
N ASN A 397 -24.77 1.61 2.69
CA ASN A 397 -25.30 2.09 1.41
C ASN A 397 -26.19 1.02 0.74
N ASN A 398 -27.26 0.63 1.41
CA ASN A 398 -28.29 -0.30 0.92
C ASN A 398 -29.68 0.13 1.40
N SER A 399 -30.67 -0.72 1.24
CA SER A 399 -32.04 -0.53 1.70
C SER A 399 -32.47 -1.55 2.77
N PHE A 400 -31.53 -2.05 3.57
CA PHE A 400 -31.85 -2.98 4.65
C PHE A 400 -32.76 -2.33 5.68
N SER A 401 -33.74 -3.10 6.20
CA SER A 401 -34.77 -2.62 7.15
C SER A 401 -34.94 -3.61 8.31
N GLY A 402 -35.81 -3.29 9.26
CA GLY A 402 -35.99 -4.10 10.45
C GLY A 402 -34.90 -3.91 11.51
N PRO A 403 -34.88 -4.70 12.58
CA PRO A 403 -33.95 -4.56 13.67
C PRO A 403 -32.55 -5.14 13.33
N ILE A 404 -31.54 -4.65 14.02
CA ILE A 404 -30.23 -5.31 14.05
C ILE A 404 -30.41 -6.64 14.84
N PRO A 405 -30.04 -7.81 14.28
CA PRO A 405 -30.25 -9.08 14.97
C PRO A 405 -29.50 -9.19 16.29
N ASP A 406 -30.20 -9.62 17.37
CA ASP A 406 -29.57 -9.83 18.69
C ASP A 406 -28.45 -10.89 18.66
N SER A 407 -28.49 -11.82 17.71
CA SER A 407 -27.43 -12.83 17.51
C SER A 407 -26.05 -12.21 17.24
N LEU A 408 -25.98 -10.99 16.73
CA LEU A 408 -24.71 -10.30 16.53
C LEU A 408 -24.00 -9.96 17.86
N SER A 409 -24.74 -9.80 18.95
CA SER A 409 -24.18 -9.54 20.28
C SER A 409 -23.44 -10.74 20.90
N THR A 410 -23.60 -11.93 20.33
CA THR A 410 -22.90 -13.16 20.71
C THR A 410 -21.82 -13.58 19.71
N CYS A 411 -21.57 -12.77 18.71
CA CYS A 411 -20.62 -13.02 17.64
C CYS A 411 -19.20 -12.61 18.05
N PHE A 412 -18.54 -13.37 18.91
CA PHE A 412 -17.24 -13.02 19.52
C PHE A 412 -16.08 -12.91 18.54
N SER A 413 -16.25 -13.32 17.30
CA SER A 413 -15.27 -13.17 16.23
C SER A 413 -15.30 -11.79 15.56
N LEU A 414 -16.39 -11.01 15.70
CA LEU A 414 -16.55 -9.72 15.03
C LEU A 414 -15.46 -8.72 15.41
N VAL A 415 -14.87 -8.13 14.38
CA VAL A 415 -13.88 -7.05 14.46
C VAL A 415 -14.49 -5.75 13.94
N ARG A 416 -15.29 -5.84 12.88
CA ARG A 416 -15.86 -4.67 12.20
C ARG A 416 -17.31 -4.88 11.80
N VAL A 417 -18.13 -3.90 12.15
CA VAL A 417 -19.56 -3.83 11.78
C VAL A 417 -19.81 -2.48 11.13
N ARG A 418 -20.25 -2.46 9.87
CA ARG A 418 -20.57 -1.26 9.10
C ARG A 418 -21.93 -1.40 8.45
N MET A 419 -22.91 -0.68 8.97
CA MET A 419 -24.32 -0.75 8.54
C MET A 419 -24.90 0.65 8.26
N GLN A 420 -24.07 1.66 8.15
CA GLN A 420 -24.52 3.04 7.92
C GLN A 420 -25.24 3.18 6.58
N ASN A 421 -26.09 4.20 6.47
CA ASN A 421 -26.88 4.51 5.28
C ASN A 421 -27.80 3.35 4.86
N ASN A 422 -28.73 2.98 5.76
CA ASN A 422 -29.78 2.02 5.56
C ASN A 422 -31.10 2.49 6.22
N PHE A 423 -32.10 1.64 6.29
CA PHE A 423 -33.37 1.90 6.96
C PHE A 423 -33.58 1.03 8.23
N LEU A 424 -32.47 0.64 8.88
CA LEU A 424 -32.53 -0.17 10.09
C LEU A 424 -33.24 0.56 11.21
N SER A 425 -34.04 -0.17 12.00
CA SER A 425 -34.89 0.34 13.05
C SER A 425 -34.72 -0.44 14.37
N GLY A 426 -35.49 -0.09 15.39
CA GLY A 426 -35.35 -0.72 16.71
C GLY A 426 -34.13 -0.23 17.47
N ALA A 427 -33.78 -0.94 18.54
CA ALA A 427 -32.67 -0.57 19.42
C ALA A 427 -31.33 -1.16 18.94
N ILE A 428 -30.25 -0.54 19.37
CA ILE A 428 -28.90 -1.14 19.24
C ILE A 428 -28.84 -2.34 20.21
N PRO A 429 -28.50 -3.56 19.75
CA PRO A 429 -28.47 -4.75 20.60
C PRO A 429 -27.53 -4.60 21.80
N VAL A 430 -28.02 -4.97 22.99
CA VAL A 430 -27.21 -5.09 24.20
C VAL A 430 -26.23 -6.26 24.05
N GLY A 431 -24.97 -6.07 24.46
CA GLY A 431 -23.92 -7.09 24.40
C GLY A 431 -22.84 -6.81 23.36
N LEU A 432 -23.06 -5.90 22.42
CA LEU A 432 -22.02 -5.51 21.43
C LEU A 432 -20.73 -5.01 22.09
N GLY A 433 -20.84 -4.31 23.23
CA GLY A 433 -19.66 -3.85 23.98
C GLY A 433 -18.87 -4.98 24.66
N LYS A 434 -19.46 -6.17 24.79
CA LYS A 434 -18.80 -7.36 25.37
C LYS A 434 -18.00 -8.16 24.32
N LEU A 435 -18.08 -7.78 23.04
CA LEU A 435 -17.33 -8.43 21.97
C LEU A 435 -15.85 -7.98 22.04
N GLY A 436 -15.02 -8.81 22.63
CA GLY A 436 -13.62 -8.48 22.93
C GLY A 436 -12.70 -8.22 21.71
N LYS A 437 -13.21 -8.41 20.47
CA LYS A 437 -12.49 -8.14 19.22
C LYS A 437 -13.09 -6.98 18.43
N LEU A 438 -14.28 -6.50 18.79
CA LEU A 438 -14.96 -5.46 18.03
C LEU A 438 -14.25 -4.11 18.17
N GLN A 439 -13.63 -3.66 17.10
CA GLN A 439 -12.87 -2.42 17.04
C GLN A 439 -13.68 -1.27 16.43
N ARG A 440 -14.61 -1.59 15.52
CA ARG A 440 -15.31 -0.57 14.73
C ARG A 440 -16.79 -0.88 14.63
N LEU A 441 -17.63 0.10 15.02
CA LEU A 441 -19.08 0.04 14.97
C LEU A 441 -19.64 1.28 14.28
N GLU A 442 -20.16 1.12 13.06
CA GLU A 442 -20.73 2.18 12.23
C GLU A 442 -22.19 1.89 11.92
N LEU A 443 -23.09 2.65 12.54
CA LEU A 443 -24.54 2.53 12.43
C LEU A 443 -25.21 3.84 11.98
N ALA A 444 -24.41 4.81 11.51
CA ALA A 444 -24.91 6.13 11.16
C ALA A 444 -25.99 6.13 10.07
N ASN A 445 -26.80 7.18 10.04
CA ASN A 445 -27.83 7.39 9.02
C ASN A 445 -28.75 6.17 8.84
N ASN A 446 -29.47 5.86 9.92
CA ASN A 446 -30.50 4.84 10.00
C ASN A 446 -31.74 5.38 10.75
N SER A 447 -32.67 4.52 11.13
CA SER A 447 -33.84 4.86 11.94
C SER A 447 -33.80 4.24 13.33
N LEU A 448 -32.61 4.02 13.88
CA LEU A 448 -32.40 3.37 15.18
C LEU A 448 -32.98 4.24 16.32
N THR A 449 -33.59 3.59 17.30
CA THR A 449 -34.26 4.23 18.43
C THR A 449 -33.75 3.66 19.76
N GLY A 450 -34.34 4.16 20.87
CA GLY A 450 -33.96 3.67 22.20
C GLY A 450 -32.68 4.28 22.73
N GLN A 451 -32.05 3.61 23.68
CA GLN A 451 -30.88 4.08 24.40
C GLN A 451 -29.57 3.56 23.77
N ILE A 452 -28.49 4.28 24.00
CA ILE A 452 -27.14 3.77 23.75
C ILE A 452 -26.85 2.68 24.80
N PRO A 453 -26.54 1.43 24.39
CA PRO A 453 -26.31 0.34 25.36
C PRO A 453 -25.16 0.65 26.29
N ILE A 454 -25.38 0.53 27.61
CA ILE A 454 -24.37 0.84 28.62
C ILE A 454 -23.14 -0.05 28.54
N ASP A 455 -23.29 -1.26 28.01
CA ASP A 455 -22.16 -2.20 27.84
C ASP A 455 -21.13 -1.73 26.80
N LEU A 456 -21.50 -0.84 25.86
CA LEU A 456 -20.53 -0.25 24.94
C LEU A 456 -19.40 0.49 25.70
N ALA A 457 -19.74 1.09 26.85
CA ALA A 457 -18.79 1.78 27.70
C ALA A 457 -17.74 0.86 28.36
N PHE A 458 -18.00 -0.44 28.40
CA PHE A 458 -17.08 -1.43 28.98
C PHE A 458 -16.23 -2.16 27.94
N SER A 459 -16.29 -1.72 26.67
CA SER A 459 -15.49 -2.35 25.62
C SER A 459 -14.01 -2.09 25.82
N SER A 460 -13.21 -3.15 25.72
CA SER A 460 -11.74 -3.06 25.76
C SER A 460 -11.10 -2.84 24.37
N SER A 461 -11.88 -2.97 23.31
CA SER A 461 -11.35 -3.02 21.94
C SER A 461 -11.93 -1.98 20.98
N LEU A 462 -13.10 -1.39 21.29
CA LEU A 462 -13.69 -0.37 20.44
C LEU A 462 -12.80 0.88 20.34
N SER A 463 -12.45 1.21 19.10
CA SER A 463 -11.68 2.40 18.75
C SER A 463 -12.48 3.43 17.95
N PHE A 464 -13.53 2.98 17.30
CA PHE A 464 -14.38 3.84 16.45
C PHE A 464 -15.85 3.50 16.66
N ILE A 465 -16.66 4.50 17.00
CA ILE A 465 -18.12 4.39 17.14
C ILE A 465 -18.75 5.55 16.38
N ASP A 466 -19.60 5.23 15.42
CA ASP A 466 -20.46 6.20 14.72
C ASP A 466 -21.92 5.73 14.75
N ILE A 467 -22.71 6.45 15.53
CA ILE A 467 -24.16 6.27 15.70
C ILE A 467 -24.92 7.52 15.29
N SER A 468 -24.30 8.43 14.56
CA SER A 468 -24.86 9.70 14.14
C SER A 468 -26.08 9.51 13.22
N ARG A 469 -26.89 10.58 13.06
CA ARG A 469 -28.05 10.62 12.15
C ARG A 469 -29.01 9.43 12.37
N ASN A 470 -29.48 9.28 13.63
CA ASN A 470 -30.45 8.29 14.05
C ASN A 470 -31.58 8.96 14.88
N ARG A 471 -32.37 8.16 15.57
CA ARG A 471 -33.46 8.65 16.45
C ARG A 471 -33.23 8.20 17.90
N LEU A 472 -31.95 8.07 18.31
CA LEU A 472 -31.59 7.65 19.67
C LEU A 472 -32.01 8.70 20.70
N ARG A 473 -32.48 8.24 21.84
CA ARG A 473 -32.98 9.09 22.95
C ARG A 473 -32.44 8.58 24.26
N SER A 474 -31.55 9.26 24.87
CA SER A 474 -31.08 9.06 26.27
C SER A 474 -29.98 10.04 26.58
N SER A 475 -29.54 10.07 27.82
CA SER A 475 -28.21 10.60 28.16
C SER A 475 -27.11 9.66 27.64
N LEU A 476 -25.92 10.20 27.44
CA LEU A 476 -24.74 9.35 27.19
C LEU A 476 -24.45 8.50 28.44
N PRO A 477 -24.10 7.21 28.27
CA PRO A 477 -23.57 6.43 29.39
C PRO A 477 -22.35 7.15 29.99
N SER A 478 -22.29 7.25 31.31
CA SER A 478 -21.32 8.11 32.01
C SER A 478 -19.85 7.82 31.66
N THR A 479 -19.54 6.57 31.30
CA THR A 479 -18.18 6.10 31.02
C THR A 479 -17.91 5.87 29.54
N VAL A 480 -18.82 6.21 28.62
CA VAL A 480 -18.62 5.93 27.18
C VAL A 480 -17.43 6.69 26.60
N LEU A 481 -17.17 7.91 27.09
CA LEU A 481 -16.03 8.72 26.67
C LEU A 481 -14.72 8.31 27.36
N SER A 482 -14.78 7.38 28.31
CA SER A 482 -13.65 6.81 29.04
C SER A 482 -13.15 5.48 28.47
N ILE A 483 -13.67 5.01 27.33
CA ILE A 483 -13.20 3.78 26.68
C ILE A 483 -11.73 3.97 26.29
N GLN A 484 -10.85 3.12 26.82
CA GLN A 484 -9.39 3.29 26.76
C GLN A 484 -8.84 3.47 25.34
N ASN A 485 -9.36 2.69 24.36
CA ASN A 485 -8.86 2.67 22.99
C ASN A 485 -9.72 3.52 22.04
N LEU A 486 -10.73 4.22 22.54
CA LEU A 486 -11.64 5.00 21.71
C LEU A 486 -10.92 6.22 21.10
N GLN A 487 -10.86 6.26 19.80
CA GLN A 487 -10.27 7.35 19.01
C GLN A 487 -11.32 8.28 18.43
N THR A 488 -12.46 7.73 18.02
CA THR A 488 -13.54 8.49 17.38
C THR A 488 -14.88 8.09 17.97
N PHE A 489 -15.63 9.11 18.42
CA PHE A 489 -17.01 8.95 18.87
C PHE A 489 -17.90 9.99 18.18
N MET A 490 -18.81 9.51 17.32
CA MET A 490 -19.74 10.33 16.55
C MET A 490 -21.17 9.95 16.92
N ALA A 491 -21.94 10.89 17.49
CA ALA A 491 -23.32 10.71 17.88
C ALA A 491 -24.20 11.90 17.46
N SER A 492 -23.73 12.68 16.49
CA SER A 492 -24.43 13.87 16.02
C SER A 492 -25.80 13.57 15.38
N ASN A 493 -26.69 14.57 15.31
CA ASN A 493 -27.99 14.44 14.67
C ASN A 493 -28.83 13.29 15.25
N ASN A 494 -29.04 13.32 16.55
CA ASN A 494 -29.91 12.41 17.31
C ASN A 494 -30.85 13.22 18.23
N ASN A 495 -31.56 12.55 19.12
CA ASN A 495 -32.38 13.17 20.16
C ASN A 495 -31.78 12.96 21.55
N LEU A 496 -30.44 12.88 21.64
CA LEU A 496 -29.74 12.67 22.90
C LEU A 496 -29.87 13.89 23.81
N GLU A 497 -29.97 13.66 25.14
CA GLU A 497 -30.23 14.71 26.13
C GLU A 497 -29.37 14.53 27.40
N GLY A 498 -29.52 15.40 28.38
CA GLY A 498 -28.73 15.38 29.60
C GLY A 498 -27.44 16.15 29.47
N GLU A 499 -26.53 15.94 30.42
CA GLU A 499 -25.22 16.59 30.43
C GLU A 499 -24.17 15.76 29.71
N ILE A 500 -23.12 16.41 29.19
CA ILE A 500 -21.93 15.70 28.69
C ILE A 500 -21.20 15.11 29.91
N PRO A 501 -20.96 13.78 29.96
CA PRO A 501 -20.30 13.15 31.09
C PRO A 501 -18.94 13.78 31.40
N ASP A 502 -18.67 14.08 32.69
CA ASP A 502 -17.40 14.63 33.17
C ASP A 502 -16.45 13.51 33.65
N GLN A 503 -16.43 12.38 32.96
CA GLN A 503 -15.59 11.22 33.27
C GLN A 503 -14.74 10.87 32.06
N PHE A 504 -13.52 11.39 32.05
CA PHE A 504 -12.50 11.02 31.08
C PHE A 504 -11.39 10.27 31.83
N GLN A 505 -10.82 9.23 31.22
CA GLN A 505 -9.67 8.53 31.77
C GLN A 505 -8.42 9.41 31.75
N ASP A 506 -7.41 9.01 32.53
CA ASP A 506 -6.08 9.58 32.39
C ASP A 506 -5.52 9.27 31.00
N ARG A 507 -5.29 10.30 30.20
CA ARG A 507 -4.77 10.25 28.82
C ARG A 507 -5.61 9.42 27.84
N PRO A 508 -6.88 9.79 27.60
CA PRO A 508 -7.72 9.09 26.64
C PRO A 508 -7.16 9.17 25.22
N SER A 509 -7.43 8.12 24.42
CA SER A 509 -6.99 8.06 23.01
C SER A 509 -7.87 8.88 22.05
N LEU A 510 -8.88 9.58 22.56
CA LEU A 510 -9.89 10.27 21.78
C LEU A 510 -9.28 11.38 20.93
N SER A 511 -9.48 11.30 19.62
CA SER A 511 -9.02 12.26 18.60
C SER A 511 -10.15 13.04 17.94
N ALA A 512 -11.36 12.48 17.90
CA ALA A 512 -12.54 13.14 17.35
C ALA A 512 -13.78 12.85 18.20
N LEU A 513 -14.48 13.93 18.57
CA LEU A 513 -15.75 13.90 19.29
C LEU A 513 -16.79 14.80 18.60
N ASP A 514 -17.85 14.19 18.08
CA ASP A 514 -18.97 14.93 17.49
C ASP A 514 -20.29 14.57 18.20
N LEU A 515 -20.80 15.51 19.00
CA LEU A 515 -22.08 15.45 19.68
C LEU A 515 -23.08 16.48 19.15
N SER A 516 -22.78 17.07 18.00
CA SER A 516 -23.56 18.16 17.44
C SER A 516 -25.02 17.79 17.12
N SER A 517 -25.87 18.78 17.06
CA SER A 517 -27.29 18.62 16.67
C SER A 517 -28.03 17.58 17.55
N ASN A 518 -27.99 17.80 18.86
CA ASN A 518 -28.68 17.02 19.90
C ASN A 518 -29.38 17.98 20.90
N HIS A 519 -29.73 17.49 22.07
CA HIS A 519 -30.36 18.24 23.14
C HIS A 519 -29.51 18.29 24.42
N PHE A 520 -28.18 18.14 24.30
CA PHE A 520 -27.28 18.22 25.45
C PHE A 520 -27.38 19.59 26.16
N SER A 521 -27.39 19.56 27.47
CA SER A 521 -27.51 20.73 28.35
C SER A 521 -26.37 20.74 29.40
N GLY A 522 -26.38 21.67 30.32
CA GLY A 522 -25.30 21.83 31.29
C GLY A 522 -24.07 22.53 30.72
N SER A 523 -22.96 22.48 31.41
CA SER A 523 -21.70 23.09 31.00
C SER A 523 -20.81 22.13 30.20
N ILE A 524 -19.89 22.69 29.43
CA ILE A 524 -18.79 21.91 28.83
C ILE A 524 -17.87 21.43 29.96
N PRO A 525 -17.67 20.11 30.15
CA PRO A 525 -16.82 19.62 31.24
C PRO A 525 -15.37 20.02 31.03
N ALA A 526 -14.72 20.56 32.07
CA ALA A 526 -13.33 20.98 31.99
C ALA A 526 -12.35 19.79 31.80
N SER A 527 -12.74 18.60 32.28
CA SER A 527 -12.00 17.35 32.13
C SER A 527 -11.81 16.88 30.69
N ILE A 528 -12.59 17.39 29.73
CA ILE A 528 -12.39 17.12 28.30
C ILE A 528 -10.98 17.52 27.83
N ALA A 529 -10.34 18.46 28.52
CA ALA A 529 -8.98 18.89 28.25
C ALA A 529 -7.91 17.81 28.57
N SER A 530 -8.27 16.74 29.30
CA SER A 530 -7.38 15.58 29.49
C SER A 530 -7.18 14.77 28.20
N CYS A 531 -8.05 14.98 27.20
CA CYS A 531 -7.92 14.38 25.87
C CYS A 531 -6.82 15.09 25.05
N GLU A 532 -5.55 14.92 25.41
CA GLU A 532 -4.41 15.60 24.76
C GLU A 532 -4.32 15.35 23.24
N LYS A 533 -4.93 14.25 22.75
CA LYS A 533 -4.95 13.85 21.33
C LYS A 533 -6.18 14.36 20.56
N LEU A 534 -7.09 15.07 21.22
CA LEU A 534 -8.33 15.52 20.57
C LEU A 534 -8.03 16.61 19.54
N VAL A 535 -8.31 16.31 18.27
CA VAL A 535 -8.10 17.17 17.12
C VAL A 535 -9.38 17.89 16.74
N ASN A 536 -10.51 17.19 16.81
CA ASN A 536 -11.81 17.72 16.40
C ASN A 536 -12.83 17.61 17.56
N LEU A 537 -13.38 18.75 17.98
CA LEU A 537 -14.45 18.82 18.97
C LEU A 537 -15.62 19.61 18.40
N ASN A 538 -16.72 18.92 18.10
CA ASN A 538 -17.94 19.50 17.56
C ASN A 538 -19.11 19.32 18.54
N LEU A 539 -19.56 20.42 19.15
CA LEU A 539 -20.67 20.49 20.11
C LEU A 539 -21.79 21.44 19.63
N LYS A 540 -21.78 21.83 18.36
CA LYS A 540 -22.75 22.79 17.82
C LYS A 540 -24.19 22.32 17.92
N ASN A 541 -25.14 23.26 17.85
CA ASN A 541 -26.59 22.96 17.82
C ASN A 541 -27.02 22.09 19.01
N ASN A 542 -26.74 22.57 20.23
CA ASN A 542 -27.16 21.96 21.50
C ASN A 542 -27.79 23.03 22.43
N ARG A 543 -27.98 22.67 23.69
CA ARG A 543 -28.51 23.57 24.74
C ARG A 543 -27.47 23.85 25.83
N LEU A 544 -26.16 23.78 25.49
CA LEU A 544 -25.07 23.97 26.42
C LEU A 544 -25.06 25.39 27.00
N THR A 545 -24.72 25.49 28.29
CA THR A 545 -24.70 26.74 29.07
C THR A 545 -23.37 26.90 29.78
N GLY A 546 -23.21 28.01 30.55
CA GLY A 546 -21.96 28.26 31.27
C GLY A 546 -20.86 28.84 30.39
N GLU A 547 -19.68 28.95 30.92
CA GLU A 547 -18.51 29.53 30.25
C GLU A 547 -17.75 28.47 29.45
N ILE A 548 -17.00 28.89 28.44
CA ILE A 548 -16.05 28.02 27.74
C ILE A 548 -14.85 27.77 28.67
N PRO A 549 -14.55 26.50 29.05
CA PRO A 549 -13.45 26.22 29.97
C PRO A 549 -12.10 26.67 29.36
N LYS A 550 -11.30 27.42 30.14
CA LYS A 550 -9.97 27.88 29.69
C LYS A 550 -9.03 26.72 29.31
N ALA A 551 -9.21 25.57 29.95
CA ALA A 551 -8.43 24.36 29.66
C ALA A 551 -8.62 23.86 28.21
N VAL A 552 -9.82 24.03 27.62
CA VAL A 552 -10.07 23.64 26.22
C VAL A 552 -9.21 24.47 25.27
N ALA A 553 -9.02 25.76 25.55
CA ALA A 553 -8.17 26.64 24.74
C ALA A 553 -6.66 26.30 24.81
N MET A 554 -6.25 25.43 25.74
CA MET A 554 -4.86 25.03 25.95
C MET A 554 -4.54 23.62 25.44
N MET A 555 -5.52 22.94 24.84
CA MET A 555 -5.34 21.58 24.35
C MET A 555 -4.30 21.53 23.20
N PRO A 556 -3.27 20.65 23.29
CA PRO A 556 -2.10 20.71 22.41
C PRO A 556 -2.38 20.31 20.96
N ALA A 557 -3.40 19.46 20.73
CA ALA A 557 -3.71 18.92 19.41
C ALA A 557 -5.02 19.46 18.80
N LEU A 558 -5.81 20.28 19.54
CA LEU A 558 -7.12 20.71 19.09
C LEU A 558 -7.02 21.67 17.91
N ALA A 559 -7.39 21.20 16.74
CA ALA A 559 -7.36 21.97 15.49
C ALA A 559 -8.72 22.56 15.13
N VAL A 560 -9.80 21.83 15.38
CA VAL A 560 -11.17 22.25 15.02
C VAL A 560 -12.06 22.25 16.26
N LEU A 561 -12.65 23.42 16.56
CA LEU A 561 -13.61 23.60 17.64
C LEU A 561 -14.85 24.31 17.14
N ASP A 562 -15.99 23.61 17.11
CA ASP A 562 -17.29 24.19 16.79
C ASP A 562 -18.25 24.10 17.99
N LEU A 563 -18.55 25.26 18.60
CA LEU A 563 -19.45 25.44 19.72
C LEU A 563 -20.70 26.26 19.30
N SER A 564 -20.89 26.51 18.02
CA SER A 564 -21.94 27.38 17.51
C SER A 564 -23.35 26.91 17.89
N ASN A 565 -24.27 27.86 17.92
CA ASN A 565 -25.70 27.64 18.22
C ASN A 565 -25.92 26.87 19.54
N ASN A 566 -25.49 27.50 20.64
CA ASN A 566 -25.68 27.04 22.02
C ASN A 566 -26.17 28.22 22.91
N SER A 567 -26.13 28.09 24.21
CA SER A 567 -26.43 29.13 25.18
C SER A 567 -25.22 29.48 26.08
N LEU A 568 -24.00 29.36 25.55
CA LEU A 568 -22.77 29.64 26.26
C LEU A 568 -22.66 31.12 26.64
N THR A 569 -22.12 31.41 27.83
CA THR A 569 -21.98 32.74 28.43
C THR A 569 -20.52 33.04 28.76
N GLY A 570 -20.24 34.23 29.32
CA GLY A 570 -18.89 34.65 29.65
C GLY A 570 -18.11 35.19 28.48
N GLY A 571 -16.82 35.39 28.64
CA GLY A 571 -15.89 35.87 27.64
C GLY A 571 -15.24 34.79 26.80
N LEU A 572 -14.69 35.20 25.67
CA LEU A 572 -13.85 34.28 24.86
C LEU A 572 -12.48 34.15 25.54
N PRO A 573 -12.03 32.94 25.92
CA PRO A 573 -10.73 32.76 26.56
C PRO A 573 -9.56 33.28 25.74
N GLU A 574 -8.70 34.11 26.32
CA GLU A 574 -7.50 34.69 25.67
C GLU A 574 -6.53 33.62 25.16
N ASN A 575 -6.51 32.46 25.81
CA ASN A 575 -5.64 31.34 25.51
C ASN A 575 -5.86 30.76 24.10
N PHE A 576 -7.02 30.92 23.48
CA PHE A 576 -7.22 30.51 22.09
C PHE A 576 -6.25 31.19 21.13
N GLY A 577 -5.86 32.44 21.42
CA GLY A 577 -4.89 33.13 20.59
C GLY A 577 -3.47 32.53 20.65
N SER A 578 -3.15 31.80 21.70
CA SER A 578 -1.87 31.11 21.88
C SER A 578 -1.96 29.59 21.73
N SER A 579 -3.11 29.07 21.29
CA SER A 579 -3.27 27.63 21.02
C SER A 579 -2.29 27.15 19.95
N PRO A 580 -1.55 26.06 20.16
CA PRO A 580 -0.50 25.61 19.25
C PRO A 580 -1.04 24.98 17.95
N ALA A 581 -2.28 24.45 17.98
CA ALA A 581 -2.83 23.66 16.86
C ALA A 581 -4.13 24.21 16.28
N LEU A 582 -4.78 25.20 16.95
CA LEU A 582 -6.12 25.63 16.56
C LEU A 582 -6.12 26.35 15.20
N GLU A 583 -6.87 25.78 14.26
CA GLU A 583 -7.05 26.30 12.90
C GLU A 583 -8.45 26.86 12.66
N MET A 584 -9.47 26.26 13.30
CA MET A 584 -10.87 26.65 13.16
C MET A 584 -11.54 26.77 14.53
N LEU A 585 -12.13 27.94 14.80
CA LEU A 585 -12.95 28.23 15.99
C LEU A 585 -14.26 28.84 15.55
N ASN A 586 -15.37 28.16 15.80
CA ASN A 586 -16.71 28.71 15.57
C ASN A 586 -17.50 28.77 16.90
N VAL A 587 -17.82 29.95 17.36
CA VAL A 587 -18.64 30.22 18.57
C VAL A 587 -19.89 31.03 18.27
N SER A 588 -20.27 31.14 17.00
CA SER A 588 -21.43 31.95 16.55
C SER A 588 -22.73 31.49 17.25
N TYR A 589 -23.70 32.40 17.32
CA TYR A 589 -25.03 32.14 17.89
C TYR A 589 -24.98 31.58 19.32
N ASN A 590 -24.28 32.30 20.21
CA ASN A 590 -24.24 32.06 21.66
C ASN A 590 -24.61 33.31 22.45
N LYS A 591 -24.36 33.35 23.74
CA LYS A 591 -24.58 34.49 24.63
C LYS A 591 -23.28 35.05 25.21
N LEU A 592 -22.20 34.91 24.43
CA LEU A 592 -20.85 35.37 24.83
C LEU A 592 -20.82 36.92 24.87
N GLN A 593 -19.95 37.44 25.74
CA GLN A 593 -19.83 38.89 25.97
C GLN A 593 -18.38 39.29 26.25
N GLY A 594 -18.11 40.61 26.10
CA GLY A 594 -16.80 41.18 26.35
C GLY A 594 -15.94 41.32 25.09
N PRO A 595 -14.67 41.73 25.26
CA PRO A 595 -13.79 41.97 24.13
C PRO A 595 -13.28 40.64 23.51
N VAL A 596 -13.22 40.56 22.17
CA VAL A 596 -12.54 39.52 21.45
C VAL A 596 -11.03 39.75 21.56
N PRO A 597 -10.26 38.78 22.08
CA PRO A 597 -8.81 38.94 22.24
C PRO A 597 -8.12 39.16 20.88
N ALA A 598 -7.22 40.14 20.80
CA ALA A 598 -6.53 40.50 19.55
C ALA A 598 -5.14 39.82 19.43
N ASN A 599 -5.06 38.52 19.69
CA ASN A 599 -3.80 37.73 19.67
C ASN A 599 -3.91 36.47 18.80
N GLY A 600 -2.80 36.00 18.29
CA GLY A 600 -2.66 34.76 17.50
C GLY A 600 -3.75 34.57 16.45
N VAL A 601 -4.34 33.37 16.41
CA VAL A 601 -5.41 32.99 15.45
C VAL A 601 -6.65 33.88 15.57
N LEU A 602 -6.93 34.46 16.73
CA LEU A 602 -8.08 35.35 16.93
C LEU A 602 -7.95 36.67 16.17
N ARG A 603 -6.77 37.09 15.71
CA ARG A 603 -6.58 38.23 14.83
C ARG A 603 -7.18 38.07 13.45
N ALA A 604 -7.24 36.83 12.98
CA ALA A 604 -7.66 36.45 11.64
C ALA A 604 -8.96 35.63 11.63
N ILE A 605 -9.63 35.52 12.79
CA ILE A 605 -10.89 34.77 12.89
C ILE A 605 -11.95 35.41 11.97
N ASN A 606 -12.70 34.56 11.25
CA ASN A 606 -13.78 35.02 10.43
C ASN A 606 -14.88 35.67 11.33
N PRO A 607 -15.29 36.93 11.09
CA PRO A 607 -16.37 37.54 11.82
C PRO A 607 -17.66 36.72 11.87
N ASP A 608 -17.95 35.92 10.83
CA ASP A 608 -19.10 35.01 10.77
C ASP A 608 -19.07 33.93 11.86
N ASP A 609 -17.89 33.55 12.32
CA ASP A 609 -17.71 32.55 13.40
C ASP A 609 -17.98 33.14 14.81
N LEU A 610 -18.20 34.45 14.88
CA LEU A 610 -18.55 35.21 16.10
C LEU A 610 -19.97 35.76 16.09
N VAL A 611 -20.65 35.75 14.94
CA VAL A 611 -21.97 36.34 14.73
C VAL A 611 -23.02 35.80 15.70
N GLY A 612 -24.03 36.59 16.06
CA GLY A 612 -25.08 36.13 16.96
C GLY A 612 -24.75 36.24 18.45
N ASN A 613 -23.54 36.71 18.84
CA ASN A 613 -23.14 37.02 20.19
C ASN A 613 -23.25 38.56 20.43
N VAL A 614 -24.40 39.04 20.84
CA VAL A 614 -24.68 40.46 20.97
C VAL A 614 -23.74 41.22 21.92
N GLY A 615 -23.15 40.49 22.88
CA GLY A 615 -22.26 41.04 23.89
C GLY A 615 -20.78 41.11 23.51
N LEU A 616 -20.37 40.52 22.35
CA LEU A 616 -18.98 40.54 21.89
C LEU A 616 -18.65 41.84 21.15
N CYS A 617 -17.43 42.35 21.34
CA CYS A 617 -16.94 43.56 20.71
C CYS A 617 -15.42 43.55 20.58
N GLY A 618 -14.85 44.45 19.81
CA GLY A 618 -13.40 44.54 19.64
C GLY A 618 -12.79 43.43 18.77
N GLY A 619 -11.46 43.38 18.63
CA GLY A 619 -10.79 42.48 17.71
C GLY A 619 -11.20 42.70 16.27
N VAL A 620 -11.76 41.67 15.62
CA VAL A 620 -12.34 41.77 14.25
C VAL A 620 -13.76 42.33 14.21
N LEU A 621 -14.40 42.49 15.37
CA LEU A 621 -15.72 43.10 15.55
C LEU A 621 -15.63 44.63 15.82
N PRO A 622 -16.74 45.37 15.74
CA PRO A 622 -16.77 46.79 16.09
C PRO A 622 -16.20 47.05 17.50
N PRO A 623 -15.55 48.22 17.71
CA PRO A 623 -14.97 48.56 19.02
C PRO A 623 -15.96 48.47 20.15
N CYS A 624 -15.51 48.05 21.35
CA CYS A 624 -16.34 48.07 22.53
C CYS A 624 -16.72 49.51 22.89
N SER A 625 -18.00 49.85 22.88
CA SER A 625 -18.49 51.14 23.30
C SER A 625 -18.30 51.27 24.79
N HIS A 626 -17.34 52.11 25.24
CA HIS A 626 -17.23 52.53 26.61
C HIS A 626 -18.40 53.46 26.93
N SER A 627 -19.31 53.06 27.77
CA SER A 627 -20.18 53.99 28.48
C SER A 627 -19.30 54.88 29.35
N LEU A 628 -19.27 56.15 29.00
CA LEU A 628 -18.61 57.23 29.77
C LEU A 628 -19.15 57.28 31.20
N LEU A 629 -18.41 56.85 32.18
CA LEU A 629 -18.47 57.32 33.53
C LEU A 629 -17.05 57.33 34.19
N ASN A 630 -16.62 58.62 34.39
CA ASN A 630 -15.61 59.06 35.33
C ASN A 630 -14.12 58.81 35.10
N ALA A 631 -13.56 59.88 34.49
CA ALA A 631 -12.16 60.25 34.68
C ALA A 631 -11.89 60.75 36.11
N SER A 632 -10.93 60.20 36.79
CA SER A 632 -10.10 60.94 37.76
C SER A 632 -8.71 60.29 37.74
N GLY A 633 -7.76 61.17 37.46
CA GLY A 633 -6.39 60.76 37.20
C GLY A 633 -5.63 60.35 38.43
N GLN A 634 -4.55 59.65 38.15
CA GLN A 634 -3.30 59.84 38.92
C GLN A 634 -2.10 59.47 38.06
N ARG A 635 -1.19 60.43 38.00
CA ARG A 635 0.12 60.32 37.35
C ARG A 635 1.14 59.51 38.14
N ASN A 636 1.98 58.83 37.38
CA ASN A 636 3.38 58.53 37.64
C ASN A 636 3.79 57.94 39.00
N VAL A 637 4.43 56.80 38.95
CA VAL A 637 5.80 56.49 39.44
C VAL A 637 6.04 54.97 39.18
N HIS A 638 6.99 54.61 38.33
CA HIS A 638 7.89 53.47 38.57
C HIS A 638 8.78 53.18 37.32
N THR A 639 9.78 54.04 37.20
CA THR A 639 10.97 53.75 36.43
C THR A 639 12.16 53.57 37.31
N LYS A 640 12.21 52.51 38.14
CA LYS A 640 13.46 52.18 38.90
C LYS A 640 13.51 50.74 39.42
N ARG A 641 12.84 49.76 38.84
CA ARG A 641 12.99 48.35 39.21
C ARG A 641 13.34 47.37 38.11
N ILE A 642 13.78 47.88 36.96
CA ILE A 642 14.04 47.02 35.78
C ILE A 642 15.50 46.54 35.68
N VAL A 643 16.47 47.13 36.40
CA VAL A 643 17.91 46.80 36.28
C VAL A 643 18.37 45.64 37.16
N ALA A 644 17.67 45.33 38.25
CA ALA A 644 18.04 44.24 39.14
C ALA A 644 17.56 42.83 38.71
N GLY A 645 16.54 42.77 37.86
CA GLY A 645 15.99 41.51 37.34
C GLY A 645 16.81 40.82 36.23
N TRP A 646 17.62 41.60 35.50
CA TRP A 646 18.38 41.09 34.36
C TRP A 646 19.64 40.31 34.71
N LEU A 647 20.26 40.58 35.88
CA LEU A 647 21.48 39.91 36.32
C LEU A 647 21.20 38.54 36.95
N ILE A 648 20.00 38.29 37.49
CA ILE A 648 19.62 36.98 38.03
C ILE A 648 19.09 36.04 36.96
N GLY A 649 18.48 36.58 35.90
CA GLY A 649 17.98 35.79 34.77
C GLY A 649 19.09 35.16 33.92
N ILE A 650 20.22 35.87 33.74
CA ILE A 650 21.34 35.40 32.88
C ILE A 650 22.09 34.23 33.54
N SER A 651 22.24 34.21 34.84
CA SER A 651 22.95 33.14 35.54
C SER A 651 22.14 31.83 35.60
N SER A 652 20.82 31.90 35.67
CA SER A 652 19.97 30.70 35.65
C SER A 652 19.86 30.04 34.28
N VAL A 653 19.90 30.84 33.20
CA VAL A 653 19.89 30.31 31.83
C VAL A 653 21.19 29.57 31.49
N PHE A 654 22.35 30.06 32.01
CA PHE A 654 23.64 29.37 31.81
C PHE A 654 23.71 28.04 32.58
N ALA A 655 23.17 27.95 33.79
CA ALA A 655 23.16 26.71 34.58
C ALA A 655 22.26 25.64 33.95
N VAL A 656 21.07 26.04 33.41
CA VAL A 656 20.18 25.14 32.71
C VAL A 656 20.78 24.69 31.38
N GLY A 657 21.48 25.58 30.65
CA GLY A 657 22.17 25.25 29.42
C GLY A 657 23.25 24.18 29.60
N ILE A 658 24.06 24.29 30.65
CA ILE A 658 25.12 23.32 30.98
C ILE A 658 24.51 21.97 31.41
N ALA A 659 23.41 21.97 32.16
CA ALA A 659 22.71 20.74 32.54
C ALA A 659 22.08 20.03 31.34
N LEU A 660 21.52 20.76 30.36
CA LEU A 660 20.95 20.20 29.16
C LEU A 660 22.01 19.64 28.20
N VAL A 661 23.17 20.32 28.06
CA VAL A 661 24.30 19.82 27.28
C VAL A 661 24.91 18.57 27.91
N GLY A 662 25.02 18.53 29.25
CA GLY A 662 25.46 17.33 29.99
C GLY A 662 24.52 16.16 29.82
N ALA A 663 23.20 16.39 29.88
CA ALA A 663 22.18 15.37 29.65
C ALA A 663 22.17 14.86 28.20
N GLN A 664 22.38 15.76 27.24
CA GLN A 664 22.50 15.36 25.82
C GLN A 664 23.76 14.52 25.52
N LEU A 665 24.89 14.83 26.19
CA LEU A 665 26.13 14.06 26.01
C LEU A 665 26.03 12.68 26.67
N LEU A 666 25.36 12.57 27.84
CA LEU A 666 25.08 11.29 28.48
C LEU A 666 24.04 10.46 27.70
N TYR A 667 23.03 11.10 27.14
CA TYR A 667 22.02 10.47 26.29
C TYR A 667 22.64 9.94 24.99
N LYS A 668 23.51 10.72 24.31
CA LYS A 668 24.24 10.26 23.13
C LYS A 668 25.18 9.09 23.42
N ARG A 669 25.81 9.06 24.61
CA ARG A 669 26.72 7.96 24.98
C ARG A 669 26.00 6.67 25.36
N TRP A 670 24.73 6.76 25.75
CA TRP A 670 23.88 5.60 26.10
C TRP A 670 23.14 5.05 24.88
N TYR A 671 22.95 5.86 23.84
CA TYR A 671 22.16 5.53 22.66
C TYR A 671 22.98 5.04 21.45
N SER A 672 24.32 5.07 21.51
CA SER A 672 25.19 4.67 20.37
C SER A 672 25.48 3.17 20.28
N ASN A 673 24.88 2.32 21.14
CA ASN A 673 25.04 0.87 21.11
C ASN A 673 23.68 0.15 21.13
N GLY A 674 22.87 0.35 20.11
CA GLY A 674 21.62 -0.35 19.91
C GLY A 674 21.43 -0.77 18.48
N SER A 675 22.26 -1.72 18.02
CA SER A 675 21.91 -2.52 16.84
C SER A 675 20.62 -3.28 17.13
N CYS A 676 19.72 -3.30 16.18
CA CYS A 676 18.51 -4.13 16.19
C CYS A 676 18.87 -5.62 16.31
N PHE A 677 19.02 -6.11 17.52
CA PHE A 677 19.10 -7.54 17.81
C PHE A 677 17.81 -8.03 18.43
N GLU A 678 17.26 -8.99 17.76
CA GLU A 678 16.25 -9.98 18.11
C GLU A 678 15.60 -9.89 19.48
N LYS A 679 14.30 -9.57 19.51
CA LYS A 679 13.34 -10.26 20.35
C LYS A 679 12.22 -10.76 19.44
N SER A 680 12.26 -12.06 19.19
CA SER A 680 11.14 -12.81 18.68
C SER A 680 9.96 -12.63 19.65
N TYR A 681 8.98 -11.85 19.24
CA TYR A 681 7.67 -11.90 19.89
C TYR A 681 6.96 -13.14 19.35
N GLU A 682 6.67 -14.06 20.23
CA GLU A 682 5.70 -15.12 20.00
C GLU A 682 4.40 -14.49 19.54
N MET A 683 3.96 -14.91 18.37
CA MET A 683 2.73 -14.47 17.71
C MET A 683 1.54 -14.97 18.52
N GLY A 684 0.94 -14.06 19.31
CA GLY A 684 -0.42 -14.24 19.80
C GLY A 684 -1.38 -14.35 18.63
N SER A 685 -2.11 -15.44 18.59
CA SER A 685 -3.13 -15.76 17.62
C SER A 685 -4.17 -14.65 17.46
N GLY A 686 -4.24 -14.00 16.28
CA GLY A 686 -5.37 -13.12 15.96
C GLY A 686 -5.19 -12.00 14.96
N GLU A 687 -3.98 -11.64 14.54
CA GLU A 687 -3.81 -10.63 13.48
C GLU A 687 -3.60 -11.29 12.12
N TRP A 688 -4.42 -10.89 11.15
CA TRP A 688 -4.24 -11.28 9.75
C TRP A 688 -2.88 -10.79 9.26
N PRO A 689 -2.12 -11.61 8.52
CA PRO A 689 -0.79 -11.24 8.09
C PRO A 689 -0.84 -10.04 7.14
N TRP A 690 0.04 -9.07 7.38
CA TRP A 690 0.30 -7.98 6.45
C TRP A 690 0.71 -8.53 5.09
N ARG A 691 0.02 -8.11 4.04
CA ARG A 691 0.34 -8.47 2.66
C ARG A 691 1.20 -7.38 2.05
N LEU A 692 2.39 -7.76 1.58
CA LEU A 692 3.29 -6.89 0.85
C LEU A 692 3.07 -7.10 -0.66
N MET A 693 2.56 -6.06 -1.32
CA MET A 693 2.45 -5.99 -2.78
C MET A 693 3.62 -5.15 -3.29
N ALA A 694 4.57 -5.78 -3.95
CA ALA A 694 5.78 -5.13 -4.44
C ALA A 694 5.69 -4.93 -5.96
N TYR A 695 5.99 -3.71 -6.42
CA TYR A 695 6.11 -3.39 -7.85
C TYR A 695 7.50 -3.71 -8.41
N GLN A 696 8.41 -4.07 -7.53
CA GLN A 696 9.74 -4.61 -7.84
C GLN A 696 10.13 -5.55 -6.71
N ARG A 697 11.17 -6.35 -6.94
CA ARG A 697 11.71 -7.19 -5.88
C ARG A 697 12.26 -6.32 -4.75
N LEU A 698 11.73 -6.53 -3.58
CA LEU A 698 12.23 -5.93 -2.35
C LEU A 698 13.05 -7.01 -1.62
N GLY A 699 14.30 -6.72 -1.25
CA GLY A 699 15.17 -7.64 -0.50
C GLY A 699 14.74 -7.80 0.97
N PHE A 700 13.46 -7.56 1.30
CA PHE A 700 12.90 -7.58 2.65
C PHE A 700 11.43 -8.02 2.64
N THR A 701 10.93 -8.41 3.78
CA THR A 701 9.56 -8.89 4.00
C THR A 701 8.68 -7.82 4.69
N SER A 702 7.37 -8.07 4.77
CA SER A 702 6.45 -7.22 5.53
C SER A 702 6.87 -7.08 7.01
N SER A 703 7.32 -8.16 7.62
CA SER A 703 7.78 -8.17 9.02
C SER A 703 9.03 -7.31 9.23
N ASP A 704 9.95 -7.26 8.27
CA ASP A 704 11.14 -6.41 8.36
C ASP A 704 10.77 -4.92 8.36
N ILE A 705 9.79 -4.51 7.55
CA ILE A 705 9.27 -3.14 7.54
C ILE A 705 8.54 -2.80 8.83
N LEU A 706 7.64 -3.67 9.29
CA LEU A 706 6.85 -3.45 10.51
C LEU A 706 7.74 -3.28 11.75
N ALA A 707 8.83 -4.03 11.84
CA ALA A 707 9.82 -3.89 12.92
C ALA A 707 10.50 -2.50 12.96
N CYS A 708 10.53 -1.79 11.82
CA CYS A 708 11.14 -0.47 11.69
C CYS A 708 10.16 0.69 11.97
N LEU A 709 8.85 0.45 12.15
CA LEU A 709 7.83 1.48 12.39
C LEU A 709 7.79 1.89 13.86
N LYS A 710 8.80 2.62 14.30
CA LYS A 710 8.93 3.16 15.66
C LYS A 710 8.78 4.68 15.63
N GLU A 711 8.33 5.29 16.72
CA GLU A 711 8.25 6.76 16.84
C GLU A 711 9.58 7.46 16.57
N SER A 712 10.70 6.84 16.93
CA SER A 712 12.05 7.35 16.63
C SER A 712 12.40 7.44 15.15
N ASN A 713 11.68 6.73 14.30
CA ASN A 713 11.93 6.64 12.87
C ASN A 713 10.97 7.50 12.04
N VAL A 714 10.12 8.30 12.70
CA VAL A 714 9.25 9.25 12.03
C VAL A 714 10.09 10.39 11.44
N ILE A 715 9.95 10.60 10.12
CA ILE A 715 10.65 11.65 9.38
C ILE A 715 9.70 12.75 8.89
N GLY A 716 8.39 12.54 8.96
CA GLY A 716 7.39 13.53 8.59
C GLY A 716 5.99 13.14 9.01
N MET A 717 5.16 14.14 9.31
CA MET A 717 3.72 14.00 9.50
C MET A 717 3.00 15.00 8.61
N GLY A 718 1.97 14.56 7.90
CA GLY A 718 1.17 15.39 7.01
C GLY A 718 -0.32 15.05 7.10
N ALA A 719 -1.15 15.80 6.36
CA ALA A 719 -2.61 15.63 6.33
C ALA A 719 -3.05 14.21 5.93
N THR A 720 -2.25 13.52 5.13
CA THR A 720 -2.57 12.18 4.58
C THR A 720 -1.95 11.02 5.34
N GLY A 721 -1.00 11.25 6.28
CA GLY A 721 -0.36 10.16 7.01
C GLY A 721 0.95 10.51 7.69
N THR A 722 1.55 9.52 8.33
CA THR A 722 2.88 9.59 8.95
C THR A 722 3.90 8.87 8.07
N VAL A 723 5.05 9.50 7.84
CA VAL A 723 6.16 8.95 7.05
C VAL A 723 7.28 8.50 7.97
N TYR A 724 7.70 7.26 7.80
CA TYR A 724 8.78 6.62 8.55
C TYR A 724 9.98 6.35 7.66
N LYS A 725 11.18 6.47 8.20
CA LYS A 725 12.42 5.95 7.61
C LYS A 725 12.60 4.51 8.09
N ALA A 726 12.55 3.54 7.20
CA ALA A 726 12.79 2.14 7.52
C ALA A 726 14.17 1.72 6.98
N GLU A 727 15.11 1.46 7.89
CA GLU A 727 16.42 0.90 7.58
C GLU A 727 16.33 -0.61 7.78
N VAL A 728 16.36 -1.37 6.69
CA VAL A 728 16.21 -2.83 6.73
C VAL A 728 17.59 -3.49 6.84
N PRO A 729 17.94 -4.08 7.99
CA PRO A 729 19.31 -4.57 8.25
C PRO A 729 19.77 -5.68 7.30
N ARG A 730 18.82 -6.56 6.87
CA ARG A 730 19.14 -7.72 6.03
C ARG A 730 19.52 -7.37 4.60
N SER A 731 18.97 -6.27 4.05
CA SER A 731 19.20 -5.86 2.67
C SER A 731 20.05 -4.60 2.56
N ASN A 732 20.45 -4.00 3.68
CA ASN A 732 21.10 -2.67 3.76
C ASN A 732 20.37 -1.60 2.94
N THR A 733 19.04 -1.74 2.84
CA THR A 733 18.17 -0.87 2.05
C THR A 733 17.43 0.09 2.97
N VAL A 734 17.40 1.36 2.60
CA VAL A 734 16.62 2.38 3.29
C VAL A 734 15.40 2.72 2.44
N VAL A 735 14.21 2.66 3.03
CA VAL A 735 12.95 2.99 2.37
C VAL A 735 12.15 4.00 3.18
N ALA A 736 11.35 4.82 2.51
CA ALA A 736 10.35 5.67 3.15
C ALA A 736 9.01 4.95 3.16
N VAL A 737 8.38 4.88 4.34
CA VAL A 737 7.10 4.20 4.54
C VAL A 737 6.07 5.21 4.98
N LYS A 738 5.09 5.51 4.14
CA LYS A 738 3.97 6.41 4.45
C LYS A 738 2.79 5.60 4.98
N LYS A 739 2.57 5.65 6.30
CA LYS A 739 1.37 5.09 6.92
C LYS A 739 0.24 6.11 6.80
N LEU A 740 -0.82 5.74 6.10
CA LEU A 740 -1.93 6.64 5.81
C LEU A 740 -2.86 6.81 7.01
N TRP A 741 -3.31 8.06 7.26
CA TRP A 741 -4.43 8.32 8.15
C TRP A 741 -5.73 7.93 7.45
N ARG A 742 -6.60 7.21 8.10
CA ARG A 742 -7.98 7.09 7.65
C ARG A 742 -8.75 8.33 8.09
N SER A 743 -9.05 9.23 7.17
CA SER A 743 -9.96 10.35 7.42
C SER A 743 -11.40 9.85 7.48
N GLY A 744 -12.15 10.32 8.48
CA GLY A 744 -13.59 10.05 8.57
C GLY A 744 -14.42 10.65 7.40
N ALA A 745 -13.85 11.60 6.65
CA ALA A 745 -14.48 12.25 5.50
C ALA A 745 -14.49 11.40 4.22
N ASP A 746 -13.58 10.42 4.09
CA ASP A 746 -13.54 9.50 2.95
C ASP A 746 -14.71 8.50 2.93
N ILE A 747 -15.56 8.55 3.96
CA ILE A 747 -16.71 7.68 4.14
C ILE A 747 -17.96 8.21 3.41
N GLU A 748 -18.07 9.51 3.18
CA GLU A 748 -19.26 10.12 2.54
C GLU A 748 -19.25 10.04 1.00
N THR A 749 -18.09 9.84 0.36
CA THR A 749 -17.94 9.92 -1.10
C THR A 749 -17.68 8.61 -1.82
N GLY A 750 -17.65 7.48 -1.12
CA GLY A 750 -17.37 6.18 -1.79
C GLY A 750 -15.94 6.05 -2.34
N SER A 751 -15.03 6.90 -1.89
CA SER A 751 -13.69 6.99 -2.45
C SER A 751 -12.64 6.13 -1.71
N SER A 752 -12.90 4.83 -1.54
CA SER A 752 -11.79 3.86 -1.58
C SER A 752 -11.06 3.94 -2.92
N SER A 753 -11.64 4.64 -3.90
CA SER A 753 -11.07 4.95 -5.21
C SER A 753 -9.81 5.83 -5.14
N ASP A 754 -9.69 6.75 -4.16
CA ASP A 754 -8.59 7.72 -4.17
C ASP A 754 -7.25 7.07 -3.77
N PHE A 755 -7.25 6.12 -2.81
CA PHE A 755 -6.04 5.38 -2.44
C PHE A 755 -5.64 4.36 -3.52
N VAL A 756 -6.60 3.53 -3.95
CA VAL A 756 -6.38 2.58 -5.07
C VAL A 756 -5.99 3.36 -6.31
N GLY A 757 -6.55 4.56 -6.51
CA GLY A 757 -6.19 5.51 -7.55
C GLY A 757 -4.74 6.00 -7.44
N GLU A 758 -4.30 6.46 -6.25
CA GLU A 758 -2.91 6.90 -6.02
C GLU A 758 -1.91 5.77 -6.25
N VAL A 759 -2.14 4.60 -5.67
CA VAL A 759 -1.25 3.45 -5.78
C VAL A 759 -1.20 2.90 -7.21
N ASN A 760 -2.34 2.77 -7.88
CA ASN A 760 -2.39 2.32 -9.27
C ASN A 760 -1.78 3.33 -10.23
N LEU A 761 -1.98 4.63 -9.97
CA LEU A 761 -1.38 5.69 -10.75
C LEU A 761 0.15 5.69 -10.60
N LEU A 762 0.64 5.75 -9.35
CA LEU A 762 2.08 5.75 -9.04
C LEU A 762 2.76 4.45 -9.48
N GLY A 763 2.07 3.32 -9.39
CA GLY A 763 2.57 2.02 -9.84
C GLY A 763 2.92 2.00 -11.34
N LYS A 764 2.27 2.84 -12.13
CA LYS A 764 2.48 2.97 -13.59
C LYS A 764 3.50 4.04 -13.98
N LEU A 765 3.75 5.04 -13.11
CA LEU A 765 4.63 6.16 -13.43
C LEU A 765 6.11 5.75 -13.33
N ARG A 766 6.86 6.05 -14.38
CA ARG A 766 8.30 5.77 -14.47
C ARG A 766 9.01 6.97 -15.09
N HIS A 767 9.54 7.85 -14.25
CA HIS A 767 10.29 9.02 -14.68
C HIS A 767 11.34 9.39 -13.64
N ARG A 768 12.53 9.84 -14.07
CA ARG A 768 13.62 10.18 -13.15
C ARG A 768 13.28 11.29 -12.14
N ASN A 769 12.37 12.20 -12.50
CA ASN A 769 11.93 13.29 -11.64
C ASN A 769 10.57 13.02 -10.94
N ILE A 770 10.16 11.77 -10.85
CA ILE A 770 9.01 11.30 -10.06
C ILE A 770 9.54 10.33 -9.00
N VAL A 771 9.08 10.47 -7.75
CA VAL A 771 9.44 9.54 -6.69
C VAL A 771 8.98 8.13 -7.03
N ARG A 772 9.87 7.16 -6.85
CA ARG A 772 9.59 5.78 -7.23
C ARG A 772 8.78 5.07 -6.16
N LEU A 773 7.65 4.52 -6.55
CA LEU A 773 6.87 3.60 -5.72
C LEU A 773 7.50 2.21 -5.76
N LEU A 774 7.84 1.68 -4.58
CA LEU A 774 8.44 0.34 -4.43
C LEU A 774 7.39 -0.74 -4.22
N GLY A 775 6.29 -0.40 -3.57
CA GLY A 775 5.21 -1.30 -3.24
C GLY A 775 4.27 -0.72 -2.19
N PHE A 776 3.37 -1.52 -1.70
CA PHE A 776 2.53 -1.16 -0.56
C PHE A 776 2.28 -2.34 0.35
N LEU A 777 2.09 -2.05 1.63
CA LEU A 777 1.68 -2.98 2.65
C LEU A 777 0.22 -2.72 2.99
N HIS A 778 -0.57 -3.72 3.05
CA HIS A 778 -1.94 -3.61 3.52
C HIS A 778 -2.31 -4.78 4.41
N ASN A 779 -3.14 -4.49 5.36
CA ASN A 779 -3.96 -5.45 6.08
C ASN A 779 -5.39 -4.93 6.04
N ASP A 780 -6.27 -5.57 6.77
CA ASP A 780 -7.68 -5.21 6.79
C ASP A 780 -8.00 -3.86 7.43
N SER A 781 -7.06 -3.29 8.21
CA SER A 781 -7.27 -2.05 8.97
C SER A 781 -6.40 -0.90 8.53
N ASP A 782 -5.20 -1.19 8.04
CA ASP A 782 -4.18 -0.19 7.76
C ASP A 782 -3.56 -0.39 6.38
N MET A 783 -3.09 0.70 5.80
CA MET A 783 -2.38 0.72 4.55
C MET A 783 -1.12 1.56 4.67
N MET A 784 -0.04 1.10 4.03
CA MET A 784 1.24 1.79 4.00
C MET A 784 1.82 1.74 2.61
N ILE A 785 2.30 2.87 2.13
CA ILE A 785 2.95 2.98 0.83
C ILE A 785 4.46 3.02 1.04
N LEU A 786 5.20 2.25 0.24
CA LEU A 786 6.66 2.18 0.29
C LEU A 786 7.25 2.94 -0.89
N TYR A 787 8.11 3.92 -0.60
CA TYR A 787 8.82 4.71 -1.57
C TYR A 787 10.33 4.53 -1.43
N GLU A 788 11.08 4.85 -2.48
CA GLU A 788 12.50 5.07 -2.37
C GLU A 788 12.79 6.21 -1.38
N TYR A 789 13.87 6.05 -0.59
CA TYR A 789 14.23 7.05 0.42
C TYR A 789 15.06 8.18 -0.18
N MET A 790 14.64 9.42 0.04
CA MET A 790 15.33 10.63 -0.44
C MET A 790 16.23 11.19 0.65
N HIS A 791 17.54 11.12 0.45
CA HIS A 791 18.55 11.41 1.48
C HIS A 791 18.63 12.89 1.88
N ASN A 792 18.33 13.80 0.95
CA ASN A 792 18.38 15.24 1.20
C ASN A 792 17.02 15.85 1.60
N GLY A 793 16.00 15.01 1.88
CA GLY A 793 14.69 15.46 2.34
C GLY A 793 13.93 16.28 1.32
N SER A 794 13.07 17.20 1.76
CA SER A 794 12.25 18.04 0.89
C SER A 794 12.96 19.36 0.54
N LEU A 795 12.63 19.91 -0.62
CA LEU A 795 13.07 21.26 -1.02
C LEU A 795 12.67 22.32 0.00
N GLY A 796 11.51 22.14 0.66
CA GLY A 796 11.06 23.04 1.73
C GLY A 796 12.00 23.03 2.93
N GLU A 797 12.46 21.85 3.36
CA GLU A 797 13.46 21.72 4.44
C GLU A 797 14.81 22.32 4.07
N VAL A 798 15.23 22.16 2.83
CA VAL A 798 16.52 22.72 2.33
C VAL A 798 16.45 24.24 2.19
N LEU A 799 15.30 24.82 1.81
CA LEU A 799 15.12 26.26 1.68
C LEU A 799 14.88 26.97 3.03
N HIS A 800 14.10 26.35 3.94
CA HIS A 800 13.56 27.00 5.14
C HIS A 800 13.91 26.29 6.45
N GLY A 801 14.46 25.07 6.40
CA GLY A 801 14.80 24.27 7.57
C GLY A 801 16.10 24.69 8.27
N LYS A 802 16.47 23.97 9.33
CA LYS A 802 17.68 24.24 10.14
C LYS A 802 19.00 24.21 9.36
N GLN A 803 19.02 23.61 8.17
CA GLN A 803 20.17 23.56 7.25
C GLN A 803 20.01 24.49 6.04
N ALA A 804 19.08 25.43 6.12
CA ALA A 804 18.83 26.38 5.04
C ALA A 804 20.14 27.07 4.60
N GLY A 805 20.38 27.09 3.29
CA GLY A 805 21.54 27.74 2.69
C GLY A 805 22.84 26.90 2.62
N ARG A 806 22.88 25.66 3.17
CA ARG A 806 24.07 24.80 3.07
C ARG A 806 24.13 23.98 1.78
N LEU A 807 23.00 23.48 1.30
CA LEU A 807 22.94 22.61 0.11
C LEU A 807 22.61 23.35 -1.19
N LEU A 808 21.97 24.53 -1.13
CA LEU A 808 21.57 25.32 -2.29
C LEU A 808 22.26 26.69 -2.31
N VAL A 809 23.58 26.69 -2.22
CA VAL A 809 24.39 27.92 -2.20
C VAL A 809 24.48 28.53 -3.60
N ASP A 810 24.56 27.72 -4.65
CA ASP A 810 24.75 28.17 -6.01
C ASP A 810 23.45 28.26 -6.82
N TRP A 811 23.47 29.07 -7.84
CA TRP A 811 22.33 29.28 -8.73
C TRP A 811 22.11 28.10 -9.69
N VAL A 812 23.15 27.34 -10.02
CA VAL A 812 23.12 26.19 -10.92
C VAL A 812 22.31 25.06 -10.31
N SER A 813 22.52 24.75 -9.02
CA SER A 813 21.74 23.73 -8.29
C SER A 813 20.27 24.08 -8.24
N ARG A 814 19.92 25.35 -7.98
CA ARG A 814 18.53 25.82 -7.98
C ARG A 814 17.89 25.71 -9.36
N TYR A 815 18.64 26.04 -10.41
CA TYR A 815 18.18 25.91 -11.80
C TYR A 815 17.92 24.44 -12.16
N ASN A 816 18.83 23.53 -11.80
CA ASN A 816 18.69 22.09 -12.09
C ASN A 816 17.48 21.48 -11.37
N ILE A 817 17.23 21.87 -10.11
CA ILE A 817 16.05 21.46 -9.36
C ILE A 817 14.78 21.92 -10.07
N ALA A 818 14.71 23.20 -10.47
CA ALA A 818 13.57 23.76 -11.18
C ALA A 818 13.35 23.04 -12.53
N LEU A 819 14.43 22.75 -13.25
CA LEU A 819 14.39 22.01 -14.51
C LEU A 819 13.87 20.58 -14.32
N GLY A 820 14.33 19.88 -13.28
CA GLY A 820 13.87 18.53 -12.94
C GLY A 820 12.36 18.50 -12.60
N VAL A 821 11.87 19.47 -11.81
CA VAL A 821 10.44 19.61 -11.53
C VAL A 821 9.64 19.85 -12.80
N ALA A 822 10.12 20.74 -13.69
CA ALA A 822 9.47 21.03 -14.97
C ALA A 822 9.41 19.78 -15.87
N GLN A 823 10.49 18.99 -15.92
CA GLN A 823 10.52 17.73 -16.68
C GLN A 823 9.53 16.68 -16.11
N GLY A 824 9.47 16.55 -14.78
CA GLY A 824 8.50 15.66 -14.13
C GLY A 824 7.05 16.06 -14.42
N LEU A 825 6.74 17.36 -14.40
CA LEU A 825 5.41 17.88 -14.74
C LEU A 825 5.09 17.68 -16.24
N ALA A 826 6.06 17.90 -17.13
CA ALA A 826 5.89 17.66 -18.56
C ALA A 826 5.56 16.19 -18.84
N TYR A 827 6.25 15.26 -18.20
CA TYR A 827 5.93 13.84 -18.27
C TYR A 827 4.50 13.54 -17.83
N LEU A 828 4.06 14.06 -16.66
CA LEU A 828 2.70 13.82 -16.17
C LEU A 828 1.62 14.38 -17.12
N HIS A 829 1.84 15.56 -17.69
CA HIS A 829 0.83 16.26 -18.48
C HIS A 829 0.79 15.83 -19.95
N HIS A 830 1.92 15.37 -20.52
CA HIS A 830 2.05 15.15 -21.95
C HIS A 830 2.41 13.72 -22.35
N ASP A 831 3.21 13.02 -21.53
CA ASP A 831 3.68 11.68 -21.86
C ASP A 831 2.81 10.59 -21.26
N CYS A 832 2.13 10.87 -20.14
CA CYS A 832 1.15 9.97 -19.56
C CYS A 832 -0.13 9.92 -20.41
N ARG A 833 -0.65 8.72 -20.59
CA ARG A 833 -1.94 8.50 -21.28
C ARG A 833 -2.84 7.62 -20.41
N PRO A 834 -3.94 8.17 -19.88
CA PRO A 834 -4.36 9.58 -19.95
C PRO A 834 -3.47 10.52 -19.12
N PRO A 835 -3.49 11.85 -19.41
CA PRO A 835 -2.70 12.84 -18.67
C PRO A 835 -3.04 12.87 -17.18
N VAL A 836 -2.04 13.17 -16.35
CA VAL A 836 -2.14 13.25 -14.89
C VAL A 836 -1.90 14.66 -14.43
N ILE A 837 -2.81 15.21 -13.63
CA ILE A 837 -2.64 16.50 -12.97
C ILE A 837 -2.36 16.27 -11.48
N HIS A 838 -1.24 16.77 -10.97
CA HIS A 838 -0.78 16.53 -9.61
C HIS A 838 -1.62 17.27 -8.55
N ARG A 839 -2.02 18.51 -8.79
CA ARG A 839 -2.85 19.42 -7.97
C ARG A 839 -2.25 19.91 -6.64
N ASP A 840 -1.09 19.42 -6.20
CA ASP A 840 -0.45 19.85 -4.93
C ASP A 840 1.08 20.03 -5.08
N ILE A 841 1.50 20.83 -6.07
CA ILE A 841 2.93 21.16 -6.25
C ILE A 841 3.34 22.25 -5.27
N LYS A 842 4.18 21.89 -4.32
CA LYS A 842 4.76 22.78 -3.30
C LYS A 842 6.14 22.29 -2.90
N SER A 843 6.95 23.15 -2.27
CA SER A 843 8.35 22.83 -1.91
C SER A 843 8.48 21.58 -1.01
N ASN A 844 7.49 21.30 -0.16
CA ASN A 844 7.49 20.11 0.70
C ASN A 844 7.22 18.80 -0.07
N ASN A 845 6.60 18.89 -1.26
CA ASN A 845 6.29 17.73 -2.12
C ASN A 845 7.33 17.54 -3.22
N ILE A 846 8.43 18.32 -3.22
CA ILE A 846 9.62 18.13 -4.06
C ILE A 846 10.72 17.56 -3.18
N LEU A 847 11.09 16.31 -3.41
CA LEU A 847 12.14 15.62 -2.68
C LEU A 847 13.46 15.67 -3.46
N LEU A 848 14.59 15.62 -2.74
CA LEU A 848 15.92 15.70 -3.31
C LEU A 848 16.70 14.40 -3.01
N ASP A 849 17.24 13.78 -4.05
CA ASP A 849 18.10 12.61 -3.89
C ASP A 849 19.54 13.00 -3.50
N THR A 850 20.47 12.02 -3.48
CA THR A 850 21.88 12.25 -3.10
C THR A 850 22.61 13.26 -3.99
N ASP A 851 22.21 13.37 -5.24
CA ASP A 851 22.80 14.24 -6.25
C ASP A 851 22.06 15.58 -6.38
N LEU A 852 21.14 15.88 -5.47
CA LEU A 852 20.23 17.04 -5.49
C LEU A 852 19.29 17.04 -6.72
N GLU A 853 19.04 15.87 -7.34
CA GLU A 853 18.06 15.76 -8.40
C GLU A 853 16.64 15.80 -7.79
N ALA A 854 15.76 16.62 -8.37
CA ALA A 854 14.42 16.83 -7.87
C ALA A 854 13.49 15.68 -8.28
N ARG A 855 12.66 15.21 -7.33
CA ARG A 855 11.62 14.22 -7.56
C ARG A 855 10.29 14.68 -6.98
N ILE A 856 9.25 14.69 -7.80
CA ILE A 856 7.88 15.04 -7.40
C ILE A 856 7.31 13.88 -6.59
N ALA A 857 6.71 14.20 -5.44
CA ALA A 857 6.15 13.25 -4.49
C ALA A 857 4.76 13.70 -4.01
N ASP A 858 4.07 12.84 -3.27
CA ASP A 858 2.74 13.04 -2.66
C ASP A 858 1.61 13.27 -3.68
N PHE A 859 1.22 12.18 -4.33
CA PHE A 859 0.16 12.13 -5.34
C PHE A 859 -1.26 11.95 -4.74
N GLY A 860 -1.44 12.16 -3.44
CA GLY A 860 -2.72 11.97 -2.75
C GLY A 860 -3.87 12.84 -3.27
N LEU A 861 -3.58 13.93 -4.00
CA LEU A 861 -4.57 14.77 -4.66
C LEU A 861 -4.52 14.66 -6.20
N ALA A 862 -3.66 13.80 -6.76
CA ALA A 862 -3.50 13.70 -8.21
C ALA A 862 -4.75 13.15 -8.90
N ARG A 863 -4.99 13.59 -10.13
CA ARG A 863 -6.15 13.17 -10.92
C ARG A 863 -5.77 12.81 -12.35
N VAL A 864 -6.32 11.71 -12.83
CA VAL A 864 -6.24 11.27 -14.23
C VAL A 864 -7.32 12.00 -15.06
N MET A 865 -6.96 12.61 -16.17
CA MET A 865 -7.87 13.33 -17.06
C MET A 865 -8.37 12.42 -18.19
N ILE A 866 -9.54 11.82 -18.00
CA ILE A 866 -10.11 10.84 -18.96
C ILE A 866 -10.74 11.51 -20.17
N ARG A 867 -11.25 12.76 -20.06
CA ARG A 867 -11.89 13.51 -21.16
C ARG A 867 -11.17 14.83 -21.45
N LYS A 868 -11.00 15.16 -22.73
CA LYS A 868 -10.32 16.40 -23.17
C LYS A 868 -10.92 17.73 -22.67
N ASN A 869 -12.18 17.73 -22.22
CA ASN A 869 -12.93 18.91 -21.75
C ASN A 869 -13.49 18.70 -20.33
N GLU A 870 -12.86 17.87 -19.51
CA GLU A 870 -13.30 17.65 -18.13
C GLU A 870 -12.95 18.87 -17.27
N THR A 871 -13.97 19.63 -16.85
CA THR A 871 -13.79 20.72 -15.87
C THR A 871 -13.70 20.13 -14.47
N VAL A 872 -12.63 20.45 -13.76
CA VAL A 872 -12.47 20.05 -12.35
C VAL A 872 -13.45 20.85 -11.51
N SER A 873 -14.51 20.22 -11.03
CA SER A 873 -15.57 20.86 -10.24
C SER A 873 -15.20 21.17 -8.78
N MET A 874 -14.03 20.72 -8.31
CA MET A 874 -13.53 20.99 -6.95
C MET A 874 -12.13 21.59 -6.99
N VAL A 875 -11.95 22.72 -6.31
CA VAL A 875 -10.64 23.31 -6.03
C VAL A 875 -9.95 22.43 -4.99
N ALA A 876 -8.82 21.84 -5.35
CA ALA A 876 -8.00 21.03 -4.46
C ALA A 876 -6.53 21.51 -4.53
N GLY A 877 -5.85 21.45 -3.40
CA GLY A 877 -4.45 21.89 -3.27
C GLY A 877 -4.20 22.59 -1.95
N SER A 878 -2.93 22.80 -1.61
CA SER A 878 -2.54 23.52 -0.40
C SER A 878 -2.80 25.02 -0.54
N TYR A 879 -3.49 25.63 0.41
CA TYR A 879 -3.73 27.08 0.44
C TYR A 879 -2.41 27.86 0.33
N GLY A 880 -2.38 28.88 -0.53
CA GLY A 880 -1.19 29.65 -0.86
C GLY A 880 -0.40 29.16 -2.08
N TYR A 881 -0.67 27.95 -2.57
CA TYR A 881 -0.09 27.36 -3.79
C TYR A 881 -1.09 27.16 -4.93
N ILE A 882 -2.36 27.42 -4.67
CA ILE A 882 -3.42 27.40 -5.70
C ILE A 882 -3.28 28.60 -6.60
N ALA A 883 -3.25 28.40 -7.92
CA ALA A 883 -3.10 29.47 -8.88
C ALA A 883 -4.29 30.45 -8.82
N PRO A 884 -4.05 31.79 -8.91
CA PRO A 884 -5.13 32.75 -8.97
C PRO A 884 -6.07 32.51 -10.16
N GLY A 885 -7.37 32.70 -9.97
CA GLY A 885 -8.37 32.62 -11.03
C GLY A 885 -8.90 31.22 -11.35
N LYS A 886 -8.67 30.24 -10.48
CA LYS A 886 -9.28 28.91 -10.60
C LYS A 886 -10.10 28.56 -9.36
#